data_4dc9b369e41b70907089ac4d792b3605
#
_entry.id   4dc9b369e41b70907089ac4d792b3605
#
_cell.length_a   1.000
_cell.length_b   1.000
_cell.length_c   1.000
_cell.angle_alpha   90.00
_cell.angle_beta   90.00
_cell.angle_gamma   90.00
#
_symmetry.space_group_name_H-M   'P 1'
#
loop_
_entity.id
_entity.type
_entity.pdbx_description
1 polymer ?
#
loop_
_entity_poly.entity_id
_entity_poly.type
_entity_poly.pdbx_seq_one_letter_code
_entity_poly.pdbx_strand_id
1 'polypeptide(L)'
;MRNHKLHFISLLAVILFSAITVQGQNRPGGYGYGRPGQNNGYVGDQSKGYISGNVVLTEDDGTEVPGAGVVVIVAPEKKDTMYTTVGAQGAFFLRNVPVGNARVTFSMMGYEELSNVVMINPGQNRMIANLKAETTQLDAAVLKETVDPITVIKDTIVFHASAVKINKGENAIDILEQMPGVEVSESGVKVLNEDVRNVYVDGALLFGNAPMKALNNLAAEEVVTISSYQEYANKDPHHKISKTEEKERVLNVATKSHPKFVATGDFIAGGGFDTDTTYHKFRYTFGGNVNLNSEKLQANLSYNLNNINNAANSRRGNSFRSAGGGGGGSADLKALNISAGINKKWMSPTVKNYVLGSVGASYSFTDKYDVNESITQMVYFPSDKFDSRQVDRTSYSDVTSKEHNFSINGMKALPDGSINANASYSLTEGLTNSRSTNYNTQNGGTPQGTSNGSVKNSDGHSYSMSLNANKGFADKLRIRLSGDFSESVNDNFTVKEDTTTSTITYKVINIDGNGTNRKWSLGSMLRYEIDDNRNISINYSYSDTYRITEQLAYDVTDPALRQVDTVNTQRYTTANNTHRAYLDFNNYFDRLKANLLVRLEYASTMLDRAETFPEFDGYDHRFNSFRPVVTLGRQTMVNNWNFSYTSSASTPSLEQVRPKIDNTNLYSVTSGNPLLQQSRSHSFSGRYSTILGKAGREMVRELEANGGRNQVLSQDQTRAMSSLSTFSVDANFSLTTDPIVRRQIYYAEETYLPDYFYTMPAQSTFTTYENVSNSYNASVNMRFGTPIEKIMCMFNASASMNFDSSPSYVDYVLTRTYNYRPSVRLGLRSNFSRYIRLNLDANGSYIYSSNSEKDATKYFTETLSLGWEFNNILKICYLGGNYYKCFTQGLEIRNVNDNILNANAGVRFGPRNNFDLSVSVHDLFNKTTGFSTSMNSNYVTNTWKHNFGRYVIFTLAYRFNSMKGQGGGRGTGGFAR
;
A
#
# COMPACT_ATOMS: atom_id res chain seq x y z
N MET A 1 11.04 -8.82 -36.83
CA MET A 1 10.77 -8.18 -35.54
C MET A 1 11.13 -6.70 -35.40
N ARG A 2 11.90 -6.09 -36.31
CA ARG A 2 12.31 -4.66 -36.21
C ARG A 2 11.24 -3.61 -36.64
N ASN A 3 10.21 -4.01 -37.39
CA ASN A 3 9.23 -3.07 -37.95
C ASN A 3 7.94 -2.86 -37.14
N HIS A 4 7.68 -3.68 -36.12
CA HIS A 4 6.48 -3.51 -35.26
C HIS A 4 6.69 -2.53 -34.10
N LYS A 5 7.94 -2.23 -33.74
CA LYS A 5 8.25 -1.31 -32.63
C LYS A 5 7.96 0.19 -32.96
N LEU A 6 8.00 0.57 -34.23
CA LEU A 6 7.80 1.97 -34.64
C LEU A 6 6.32 2.37 -34.75
N HIS A 7 5.44 1.42 -35.08
CA HIS A 7 4.02 1.74 -35.25
C HIS A 7 3.25 1.90 -33.92
N PHE A 8 3.76 1.29 -32.85
CA PHE A 8 3.08 1.37 -31.54
C PHE A 8 3.38 2.70 -30.82
N ILE A 9 4.58 3.23 -30.98
CA ILE A 9 4.96 4.55 -30.43
C ILE A 9 4.20 5.67 -31.15
N SER A 10 3.94 5.52 -32.45
CA SER A 10 3.14 6.48 -33.22
C SER A 10 1.66 6.43 -32.84
N LEU A 11 1.13 5.27 -32.47
CA LEU A 11 -0.26 5.16 -32.03
C LEU A 11 -0.48 5.80 -30.65
N LEU A 12 0.48 5.66 -29.74
CA LEU A 12 0.44 6.30 -28.42
C LEU A 12 0.55 7.82 -28.51
N ALA A 13 1.41 8.32 -29.42
CA ALA A 13 1.53 9.75 -29.71
C ALA A 13 0.24 10.33 -30.32
N VAL A 14 -0.45 9.57 -31.17
CA VAL A 14 -1.73 9.98 -31.76
C VAL A 14 -2.85 9.99 -30.73
N ILE A 15 -2.89 9.05 -29.78
CA ILE A 15 -3.88 9.03 -28.69
C ILE A 15 -3.63 10.19 -27.70
N LEU A 16 -2.37 10.53 -27.42
CA LEU A 16 -2.02 11.68 -26.58
C LEU A 16 -2.30 13.03 -27.28
N PHE A 17 -2.04 13.13 -28.59
CA PHE A 17 -2.29 14.35 -29.37
C PHE A 17 -3.79 14.57 -29.66
N SER A 18 -4.58 13.53 -29.88
CA SER A 18 -6.02 13.67 -30.08
C SER A 18 -6.77 14.07 -28.82
N ALA A 19 -6.22 13.84 -27.62
CA ALA A 19 -6.80 14.32 -26.36
C ALA A 19 -6.56 15.83 -26.13
N ILE A 20 -5.57 16.43 -26.81
CA ILE A 20 -5.22 17.85 -26.65
C ILE A 20 -5.97 18.75 -27.66
N THR A 21 -6.47 18.19 -28.76
CA THR A 21 -7.09 18.97 -29.84
C THR A 21 -8.61 19.14 -29.75
N VAL A 22 -9.26 18.73 -28.67
CA VAL A 22 -10.69 19.05 -28.43
C VAL A 22 -10.77 20.26 -27.48
N GLN A 23 -10.24 21.39 -27.90
CA GLN A 23 -10.59 22.70 -27.38
C GLN A 23 -11.22 23.52 -28.49
N GLY A 24 -12.44 23.94 -28.25
CA GLY A 24 -12.98 25.13 -28.86
C GLY A 24 -13.96 24.90 -30.02
N GLN A 25 -15.23 24.81 -29.68
CA GLN A 25 -16.25 25.51 -30.42
C GLN A 25 -17.35 25.97 -29.47
N ASN A 26 -17.20 27.17 -28.95
CA ASN A 26 -18.32 27.99 -28.52
C ASN A 26 -19.07 28.44 -29.75
N ARG A 27 -20.35 28.16 -29.82
CA ARG A 27 -21.31 28.97 -30.59
C ARG A 27 -22.44 29.40 -29.69
N PRO A 28 -22.72 30.69 -29.62
CA PRO A 28 -23.89 31.21 -28.95
C PRO A 28 -25.05 31.17 -29.92
N GLY A 29 -26.18 30.81 -29.45
CA GLY A 29 -27.40 30.86 -30.27
C GLY A 29 -28.59 30.38 -29.48
N GLY A 30 -29.39 31.26 -29.12
CA GLY A 30 -30.76 31.35 -29.49
C GLY A 30 -31.72 31.37 -28.31
N TYR A 31 -32.16 32.55 -27.95
CA TYR A 31 -33.36 32.76 -27.15
C TYR A 31 -34.57 32.14 -27.85
N GLY A 32 -35.25 31.19 -27.20
CA GLY A 32 -36.55 30.68 -27.60
C GLY A 32 -37.55 30.91 -26.48
N TYR A 33 -38.37 31.96 -26.63
CA TYR A 33 -39.61 32.16 -25.86
C TYR A 33 -40.60 31.04 -26.18
N GLY A 34 -40.95 30.21 -25.24
CA GLY A 34 -42.05 29.26 -25.28
C GLY A 34 -43.05 29.56 -24.18
N ARG A 35 -44.25 29.87 -24.58
CA ARG A 35 -45.41 30.21 -23.77
C ARG A 35 -45.92 29.10 -22.85
N PRO A 36 -46.71 29.45 -21.81
CA PRO A 36 -47.07 28.52 -20.74
C PRO A 36 -48.25 27.64 -21.11
N GLY A 37 -48.18 26.40 -20.75
CA GLY A 37 -49.24 25.42 -20.90
C GLY A 37 -49.33 24.45 -19.75
N GLN A 38 -50.37 24.63 -18.97
CA GLN A 38 -51.09 23.69 -18.12
C GLN A 38 -50.46 23.16 -16.82
N ASN A 39 -51.03 23.67 -15.74
CA ASN A 39 -51.15 23.11 -14.41
C ASN A 39 -51.50 21.61 -14.43
N ASN A 40 -50.64 20.80 -13.82
CA ASN A 40 -51.12 19.63 -13.11
C ASN A 40 -50.64 19.79 -11.67
N GLY A 41 -51.61 20.03 -10.79
CA GLY A 41 -51.46 20.28 -9.38
C GLY A 41 -50.81 19.07 -8.67
N TYR A 42 -49.54 19.19 -8.34
CA TYR A 42 -48.97 18.52 -7.18
C TYR A 42 -49.38 19.35 -5.97
N VAL A 43 -50.26 18.82 -5.14
CA VAL A 43 -50.50 19.30 -3.78
C VAL A 43 -49.18 19.05 -3.01
N GLY A 44 -48.32 20.07 -3.03
CA GLY A 44 -47.11 20.02 -2.24
C GLY A 44 -47.49 19.92 -0.76
N ASP A 45 -46.74 19.09 -0.02
CA ASP A 45 -46.84 18.95 1.42
C ASP A 45 -46.86 20.36 2.08
N GLN A 46 -48.06 20.83 2.45
CA GLN A 46 -48.26 22.16 3.03
C GLN A 46 -47.60 22.36 4.40
N SER A 47 -46.97 21.30 4.97
CA SER A 47 -46.22 21.34 6.17
C SER A 47 -44.75 21.81 6.00
N LYS A 48 -44.30 22.02 4.74
CA LYS A 48 -42.89 22.34 4.44
C LYS A 48 -42.79 23.46 3.41
N GLY A 49 -41.81 24.33 3.63
CA GLY A 49 -41.34 25.33 2.69
C GLY A 49 -39.88 25.11 2.27
N TYR A 50 -39.36 25.95 1.43
CA TYR A 50 -37.93 26.05 1.15
C TYR A 50 -37.47 27.50 1.27
N ILE A 51 -36.24 27.69 1.73
CA ILE A 51 -35.62 29.00 1.86
C ILE A 51 -34.59 29.16 0.76
N SER A 52 -34.62 30.29 0.07
CA SER A 52 -33.61 30.60 -0.94
C SER A 52 -33.26 32.09 -0.81
N GLY A 53 -32.05 32.47 -1.15
CA GLY A 53 -31.68 33.87 -1.12
C GLY A 53 -30.22 34.13 -1.48
N ASN A 54 -29.84 35.37 -1.27
CA ASN A 54 -28.50 35.85 -1.51
C ASN A 54 -27.93 36.44 -0.24
N VAL A 55 -26.65 36.21 -0.02
CA VAL A 55 -25.85 36.79 1.06
C VAL A 55 -24.74 37.64 0.46
N VAL A 56 -24.60 38.82 0.98
CA VAL A 56 -23.58 39.82 0.63
C VAL A 56 -22.72 40.05 1.89
N LEU A 57 -21.43 40.16 1.72
CA LEU A 57 -20.50 40.57 2.75
C LEU A 57 -20.07 42.01 2.44
N THR A 58 -20.10 42.83 3.45
CA THR A 58 -19.57 44.20 3.37
C THR A 58 -18.22 44.25 4.11
N GLU A 59 -17.16 44.49 3.39
CA GLU A 59 -15.81 44.66 3.88
C GLU A 59 -15.62 45.96 4.64
N ASP A 60 -14.54 46.12 5.40
CA ASP A 60 -14.23 47.34 6.16
C ASP A 60 -14.13 48.63 5.32
N ASP A 61 -13.83 48.50 4.02
CA ASP A 61 -13.75 49.61 3.06
C ASP A 61 -15.09 49.93 2.42
N GLY A 62 -16.17 49.25 2.83
CA GLY A 62 -17.50 49.40 2.29
C GLY A 62 -17.74 48.65 0.95
N THR A 63 -16.80 47.86 0.48
CA THR A 63 -16.93 47.03 -0.73
C THR A 63 -17.87 45.85 -0.46
N GLU A 64 -18.84 45.62 -1.33
CA GLU A 64 -19.75 44.49 -1.26
C GLU A 64 -19.25 43.34 -2.11
N VAL A 65 -19.12 42.15 -1.49
CA VAL A 65 -18.71 40.90 -2.19
C VAL A 65 -19.74 39.78 -1.94
N PRO A 66 -19.91 38.83 -2.85
CA PRO A 66 -20.80 37.68 -2.63
C PRO A 66 -20.42 36.90 -1.39
N GLY A 67 -21.36 36.60 -0.52
CA GLY A 67 -21.17 35.90 0.76
C GLY A 67 -20.85 34.42 0.64
N ALA A 68 -19.90 34.08 -0.20
CA ALA A 68 -19.49 32.69 -0.41
C ALA A 68 -18.90 32.08 0.86
N GLY A 69 -19.42 30.93 1.25
CA GLY A 69 -18.95 30.22 2.44
C GLY A 69 -19.66 30.58 3.73
N VAL A 70 -20.55 31.59 3.75
CA VAL A 70 -21.40 31.89 4.90
C VAL A 70 -22.25 30.67 5.25
N VAL A 71 -22.28 30.29 6.51
CA VAL A 71 -23.14 29.22 7.01
C VAL A 71 -24.50 29.78 7.34
N VAL A 72 -25.54 29.21 6.76
CA VAL A 72 -26.94 29.56 7.05
C VAL A 72 -27.53 28.48 7.93
N ILE A 73 -27.88 28.84 9.16
CA ILE A 73 -28.44 27.95 10.17
C ILE A 73 -29.93 28.30 10.31
N VAL A 74 -30.80 27.32 10.16
CA VAL A 74 -32.25 27.50 10.34
C VAL A 74 -32.70 26.61 11.48
N ALA A 75 -33.14 27.21 12.57
CA ALA A 75 -33.62 26.54 13.78
C ALA A 75 -35.15 26.75 13.93
N PRO A 76 -36.00 25.82 13.47
CA PRO A 76 -37.44 25.84 13.69
C PRO A 76 -37.79 25.59 15.16
N GLU A 77 -38.87 26.21 15.70
CA GLU A 77 -39.25 26.12 17.12
C GLU A 77 -39.54 24.69 17.62
N LYS A 78 -39.93 23.78 16.73
CA LYS A 78 -40.40 22.41 17.12
C LYS A 78 -39.68 21.26 16.42
N LYS A 79 -38.58 21.50 15.73
CA LYS A 79 -37.82 20.48 14.94
C LYS A 79 -36.33 20.76 14.97
N ASP A 80 -35.56 19.77 14.46
CA ASP A 80 -34.11 19.86 14.39
C ASP A 80 -33.61 21.02 13.55
N THR A 81 -32.50 21.63 13.97
CA THR A 81 -31.83 22.72 13.26
C THR A 81 -31.27 22.20 11.92
N MET A 82 -31.51 23.00 10.88
CA MET A 82 -31.06 22.73 9.51
C MET A 82 -30.01 23.75 9.11
N TYR A 83 -29.10 23.40 8.22
CA TYR A 83 -28.08 24.33 7.74
C TYR A 83 -27.76 24.10 6.27
N THR A 84 -27.23 25.14 5.65
CA THR A 84 -26.67 25.14 4.30
C THR A 84 -25.53 26.14 4.23
N THR A 85 -24.68 26.04 3.23
CA THR A 85 -23.64 27.02 2.95
C THR A 85 -23.98 27.83 1.70
N VAL A 86 -23.59 29.08 1.71
CA VAL A 86 -23.76 30.01 0.59
C VAL A 86 -22.74 29.69 -0.49
N GLY A 87 -23.19 29.56 -1.73
CA GLY A 87 -22.34 29.26 -2.88
C GLY A 87 -21.47 30.45 -3.33
N ALA A 88 -20.56 30.19 -4.27
CA ALA A 88 -19.56 31.16 -4.73
C ALA A 88 -20.13 32.47 -5.32
N GLN A 89 -21.40 32.49 -5.69
CA GLN A 89 -22.08 33.70 -6.19
C GLN A 89 -22.98 34.35 -5.14
N GLY A 90 -22.82 33.99 -3.87
CA GLY A 90 -23.61 34.50 -2.76
C GLY A 90 -25.01 33.89 -2.61
N ALA A 91 -25.39 32.94 -3.45
CA ALA A 91 -26.71 32.29 -3.43
C ALA A 91 -26.73 31.06 -2.49
N PHE A 92 -27.84 30.88 -1.76
CA PHE A 92 -28.08 29.67 -0.96
C PHE A 92 -29.51 29.13 -1.20
N PHE A 93 -29.67 27.87 -0.84
CA PHE A 93 -30.94 27.16 -0.99
C PHE A 93 -31.06 26.04 0.06
N LEU A 94 -32.19 26.02 0.78
CA LEU A 94 -32.47 24.99 1.80
C LEU A 94 -33.90 24.46 1.58
N ARG A 95 -34.05 23.14 1.40
CA ARG A 95 -35.34 22.47 1.17
C ARG A 95 -35.90 21.86 2.44
N ASN A 96 -37.18 21.54 2.41
CA ASN A 96 -37.92 20.80 3.44
C ASN A 96 -37.89 21.48 4.82
N VAL A 97 -37.87 22.80 4.87
CA VAL A 97 -37.94 23.57 6.11
C VAL A 97 -39.37 23.51 6.61
N PRO A 98 -39.60 23.14 7.90
CA PRO A 98 -40.94 23.12 8.48
C PRO A 98 -41.57 24.50 8.46
N VAL A 99 -42.86 24.54 8.18
CA VAL A 99 -43.69 25.75 8.23
C VAL A 99 -43.85 26.20 9.70
N GLY A 100 -43.74 27.50 9.96
CA GLY A 100 -43.81 28.10 11.29
C GLY A 100 -42.63 29.04 11.55
N ASN A 101 -42.54 29.52 12.79
CA ASN A 101 -41.42 30.38 13.17
C ASN A 101 -40.12 29.60 13.17
N ALA A 102 -39.09 30.18 12.56
CA ALA A 102 -37.74 29.65 12.56
C ALA A 102 -36.74 30.81 12.77
N ARG A 103 -35.74 30.56 13.59
CA ARG A 103 -34.59 31.47 13.70
C ARG A 103 -33.64 31.14 12.55
N VAL A 104 -33.35 32.13 11.71
CA VAL A 104 -32.36 31.99 10.63
C VAL A 104 -31.15 32.82 10.97
N THR A 105 -30.02 32.17 11.10
CA THR A 105 -28.75 32.78 11.47
C THR A 105 -27.77 32.63 10.30
N PHE A 106 -27.14 33.73 9.95
CA PHE A 106 -26.05 33.78 8.97
C PHE A 106 -24.75 34.05 9.73
N SER A 107 -23.82 33.15 9.64
CA SER A 107 -22.58 33.22 10.41
C SER A 107 -21.37 33.00 9.53
N MET A 108 -20.38 33.83 9.64
CA MET A 108 -19.09 33.71 8.98
C MET A 108 -18.00 34.37 9.86
N MET A 109 -16.84 33.69 9.95
CA MET A 109 -15.72 34.20 10.73
C MET A 109 -15.23 35.55 10.18
N GLY A 110 -15.10 36.54 11.04
CA GLY A 110 -14.68 37.89 10.68
C GLY A 110 -15.82 38.83 10.26
N TYR A 111 -17.08 38.42 10.42
CA TYR A 111 -18.28 39.20 10.14
C TYR A 111 -19.27 39.11 11.32
N GLU A 112 -20.02 40.17 11.56
CA GLU A 112 -21.09 40.20 12.54
C GLU A 112 -22.15 39.14 12.19
N GLU A 113 -22.50 38.30 13.17
CA GLU A 113 -23.55 37.30 13.00
C GLU A 113 -24.92 37.97 12.86
N LEU A 114 -25.62 37.65 11.78
CA LEU A 114 -26.98 38.14 11.54
C LEU A 114 -28.01 37.04 11.86
N SER A 115 -28.81 37.27 12.93
CA SER A 115 -29.83 36.28 13.36
C SER A 115 -31.22 36.94 13.41
N ASN A 116 -32.17 36.41 12.65
CA ASN A 116 -33.55 36.90 12.59
C ASN A 116 -34.55 35.74 12.79
N VAL A 117 -35.65 36.03 13.46
CA VAL A 117 -36.80 35.11 13.53
C VAL A 117 -37.74 35.42 12.39
N VAL A 118 -38.01 34.46 11.53
CA VAL A 118 -38.86 34.58 10.35
C VAL A 118 -39.93 33.51 10.36
N MET A 119 -41.09 33.85 9.82
CA MET A 119 -42.18 32.89 9.60
C MET A 119 -41.99 32.21 8.24
N ILE A 120 -41.80 30.91 8.27
CA ILE A 120 -41.66 30.08 7.07
C ILE A 120 -43.06 29.70 6.56
N ASN A 121 -43.35 30.10 5.38
CA ASN A 121 -44.60 29.77 4.69
C ASN A 121 -44.44 28.53 3.79
N PRO A 122 -45.52 27.82 3.49
CA PRO A 122 -45.48 26.78 2.47
C PRO A 122 -44.96 27.33 1.12
N GLY A 123 -44.04 26.64 0.50
CA GLY A 123 -43.43 27.05 -0.77
C GLY A 123 -42.17 27.90 -0.59
N GLN A 124 -41.95 28.85 -1.47
CA GLN A 124 -40.70 29.65 -1.52
C GLN A 124 -40.67 30.75 -0.48
N ASN A 125 -39.66 30.78 0.36
CA ASN A 125 -39.31 31.91 1.25
C ASN A 125 -37.99 32.49 0.78
N ARG A 126 -38.00 33.75 0.35
CA ARG A 126 -36.80 34.45 -0.15
C ARG A 126 -36.19 35.34 0.92
N MET A 127 -34.89 35.25 1.09
CA MET A 127 -34.17 36.03 2.07
C MET A 127 -32.93 36.70 1.44
N ILE A 128 -32.61 37.89 1.92
CA ILE A 128 -31.37 38.59 1.59
C ILE A 128 -30.71 38.92 2.91
N ALA A 129 -29.44 38.64 3.05
CA ALA A 129 -28.64 38.94 4.21
C ALA A 129 -27.40 39.74 3.81
N ASN A 130 -27.05 40.74 4.60
CA ASN A 130 -25.82 41.50 4.47
C ASN A 130 -25.07 41.42 5.80
N LEU A 131 -23.92 40.79 5.79
CA LEU A 131 -23.03 40.69 6.94
C LEU A 131 -21.95 41.74 6.80
N LYS A 132 -21.74 42.48 7.86
CA LYS A 132 -20.69 43.52 7.95
C LYS A 132 -19.44 42.92 8.59
N ALA A 133 -18.27 43.34 8.14
CA ALA A 133 -17.00 42.96 8.76
C ALA A 133 -17.01 43.43 10.22
N GLU A 134 -16.59 42.57 11.14
CA GLU A 134 -16.49 42.86 12.55
C GLU A 134 -15.20 43.65 12.83
N THR A 135 -15.30 44.98 12.89
CA THR A 135 -14.19 45.86 13.27
C THR A 135 -14.04 45.87 14.79
N THR A 136 -13.40 44.85 15.33
CA THR A 136 -12.98 44.89 16.74
C THR A 136 -11.57 45.49 16.84
N GLN A 137 -11.44 46.80 17.05
CA GLN A 137 -10.21 47.37 17.60
C GLN A 137 -10.06 46.89 19.06
N LEU A 138 -9.37 45.81 19.26
CA LEU A 138 -8.88 45.39 20.57
C LEU A 138 -7.49 45.98 20.78
N ASP A 139 -7.38 46.84 21.80
CA ASP A 139 -6.08 47.16 22.39
C ASP A 139 -5.31 45.87 22.68
N ALA A 140 -4.00 45.89 22.38
CA ALA A 140 -3.12 44.73 22.34
C ALA A 140 -3.05 43.99 23.68
N ALA A 141 -4.05 43.19 23.98
CA ALA A 141 -3.93 42.03 24.82
C ALA A 141 -3.55 40.88 23.92
N VAL A 142 -2.32 40.40 23.97
CA VAL A 142 -1.86 39.20 23.33
C VAL A 142 -2.55 38.01 24.01
N LEU A 143 -3.81 37.80 23.70
CA LEU A 143 -4.49 36.54 23.91
C LEU A 143 -3.97 35.61 22.84
N LYS A 144 -3.13 34.66 23.19
CA LYS A 144 -2.88 33.48 22.39
C LYS A 144 -4.17 32.67 22.39
N GLU A 145 -5.07 33.01 21.49
CA GLU A 145 -6.22 32.15 21.21
C GLU A 145 -5.67 30.88 20.53
N THR A 146 -5.66 29.80 21.27
CA THR A 146 -5.36 28.48 20.73
C THR A 146 -6.62 28.06 20.01
N VAL A 147 -6.62 28.14 18.67
CA VAL A 147 -7.68 27.55 17.85
C VAL A 147 -7.70 26.06 18.14
N ASP A 148 -8.86 25.55 18.52
CA ASP A 148 -9.03 24.12 18.81
C ASP A 148 -8.71 23.30 17.55
N PRO A 149 -7.79 22.33 17.64
CA PRO A 149 -7.34 21.57 16.48
C PRO A 149 -8.43 20.68 15.86
N ILE A 150 -9.46 20.34 16.65
CA ILE A 150 -10.50 19.42 16.26
C ILE A 150 -11.87 19.90 16.72
N THR A 151 -12.83 19.85 15.82
CA THR A 151 -14.26 19.92 16.16
C THR A 151 -14.97 18.69 15.65
N VAL A 152 -16.06 18.29 16.31
CA VAL A 152 -16.87 17.15 15.83
C VAL A 152 -18.27 17.64 15.54
N ILE A 153 -18.73 17.37 14.33
CA ILE A 153 -20.06 17.73 13.85
C ILE A 153 -20.75 16.43 13.44
N LYS A 154 -21.71 15.98 14.21
CA LYS A 154 -22.40 14.67 14.04
C LYS A 154 -21.40 13.50 14.17
N ASP A 155 -21.28 12.70 13.11
CA ASP A 155 -20.32 11.59 12.97
C ASP A 155 -19.01 12.01 12.28
N THR A 156 -18.86 13.32 12.01
CA THR A 156 -17.73 13.88 11.27
C THR A 156 -16.75 14.57 12.21
N ILE A 157 -15.51 14.15 12.15
CA ILE A 157 -14.38 14.81 12.83
C ILE A 157 -13.81 15.84 11.88
N VAL A 158 -13.75 17.09 12.29
CA VAL A 158 -13.23 18.22 11.52
C VAL A 158 -11.89 18.68 12.12
N PHE A 159 -10.83 18.54 11.36
CA PHE A 159 -9.50 19.04 11.70
C PHE A 159 -9.31 20.44 11.11
N HIS A 160 -8.93 21.40 11.94
CA HIS A 160 -8.70 22.79 11.53
C HIS A 160 -7.24 23.01 11.16
N ALA A 161 -6.97 23.35 9.90
CA ALA A 161 -5.61 23.63 9.43
C ALA A 161 -4.97 24.82 10.14
N SER A 162 -5.76 25.79 10.60
CA SER A 162 -5.31 26.98 11.35
C SER A 162 -4.70 26.64 12.72
N ALA A 163 -5.08 25.50 13.31
CA ALA A 163 -4.53 25.04 14.59
C ALA A 163 -3.13 24.44 14.47
N VAL A 164 -2.67 24.18 13.25
CA VAL A 164 -1.39 23.52 12.97
C VAL A 164 -0.38 24.53 12.44
N LYS A 165 0.86 24.37 12.87
CA LYS A 165 1.97 25.21 12.41
C LYS A 165 2.48 24.70 11.07
N ILE A 166 2.10 25.38 9.99
CA ILE A 166 2.41 25.02 8.60
C ILE A 166 3.59 25.85 8.09
N ASN A 167 4.54 25.23 7.40
CA ASN A 167 5.59 25.90 6.64
C ASN A 167 5.19 26.05 5.17
N LYS A 168 5.73 27.07 4.50
CA LYS A 168 5.53 27.25 3.06
C LYS A 168 6.04 26.03 2.28
N GLY A 169 5.20 25.50 1.39
CA GLY A 169 5.51 24.34 0.56
C GLY A 169 5.21 22.97 1.21
N GLU A 170 4.55 22.95 2.37
CA GLU A 170 3.98 21.74 2.96
C GLU A 170 2.65 21.37 2.29
N ASN A 171 2.21 20.15 2.49
CA ASN A 171 0.99 19.60 1.89
C ASN A 171 -0.04 19.22 2.97
N ALA A 172 -1.25 18.85 2.55
CA ALA A 172 -2.33 18.46 3.45
C ALA A 172 -1.95 17.27 4.38
N ILE A 173 -1.08 16.38 3.91
CA ILE A 173 -0.60 15.27 4.73
C ILE A 173 0.22 15.74 5.94
N ASP A 174 0.93 16.86 5.83
CA ASP A 174 1.71 17.43 6.92
C ASP A 174 0.84 18.01 8.03
N ILE A 175 -0.35 18.48 7.66
CA ILE A 175 -1.39 18.89 8.60
C ILE A 175 -1.86 17.65 9.37
N LEU A 176 -2.20 16.58 8.67
CA LEU A 176 -2.72 15.35 9.27
C LEU A 176 -1.70 14.66 10.19
N GLU A 177 -0.42 14.69 9.85
CA GLU A 177 0.66 14.14 10.71
C GLU A 177 0.73 14.79 12.10
N GLN A 178 0.25 16.02 12.21
CA GLN A 178 0.25 16.78 13.45
C GLN A 178 -1.08 16.69 14.21
N MET A 179 -2.10 16.03 13.62
CA MET A 179 -3.42 15.90 14.22
C MET A 179 -3.51 14.72 15.17
N PRO A 180 -4.10 14.88 16.35
CA PRO A 180 -4.31 13.75 17.27
C PRO A 180 -5.26 12.71 16.69
N GLY A 181 -4.99 11.43 16.97
CA GLY A 181 -5.78 10.30 16.46
C GLY A 181 -5.58 9.98 14.98
N VAL A 182 -4.60 10.62 14.34
CA VAL A 182 -4.21 10.35 12.95
C VAL A 182 -2.85 9.67 12.89
N GLU A 183 -2.77 8.56 12.19
CA GLU A 183 -1.53 7.84 11.89
C GLU A 183 -1.25 7.95 10.39
N VAL A 184 -0.08 8.48 10.03
CA VAL A 184 0.39 8.57 8.65
C VAL A 184 1.55 7.63 8.45
N SER A 185 1.44 6.74 7.45
CA SER A 185 2.48 5.81 7.05
C SER A 185 2.75 5.93 5.54
N GLU A 186 3.77 5.25 5.04
CA GLU A 186 4.02 5.18 3.59
C GLU A 186 2.88 4.50 2.83
N SER A 187 2.19 3.56 3.46
CA SER A 187 1.09 2.78 2.88
C SER A 187 -0.26 3.49 2.94
N GLY A 188 -0.45 4.51 3.80
CA GLY A 188 -1.74 5.18 3.92
C GLY A 188 -1.88 6.03 5.19
N VAL A 189 -3.07 6.55 5.34
CA VAL A 189 -3.50 7.34 6.50
C VAL A 189 -4.58 6.57 7.25
N LYS A 190 -4.48 6.54 8.57
CA LYS A 190 -5.53 6.05 9.47
C LYS A 190 -6.04 7.18 10.34
N VAL A 191 -7.34 7.21 10.54
CA VAL A 191 -7.99 8.11 11.50
C VAL A 191 -8.73 7.25 12.51
N LEU A 192 -8.41 7.39 13.80
CA LEU A 192 -8.92 6.55 14.89
C LEU A 192 -8.77 5.04 14.61
N ASN A 193 -7.59 4.62 14.14
CA ASN A 193 -7.26 3.25 13.74
C ASN A 193 -8.01 2.69 12.52
N GLU A 194 -8.79 3.50 11.80
CA GLU A 194 -9.47 3.10 10.57
C GLU A 194 -8.73 3.64 9.34
N ASP A 195 -8.52 2.77 8.34
CA ASP A 195 -7.86 3.16 7.10
C ASP A 195 -8.74 4.11 6.28
N VAL A 196 -8.14 5.21 5.82
CA VAL A 196 -8.81 6.15 4.91
C VAL A 196 -8.80 5.59 3.49
N ARG A 197 -10.00 5.36 2.94
CA ARG A 197 -10.16 4.80 1.58
C ARG A 197 -10.17 5.86 0.51
N ASN A 198 -10.83 6.98 0.74
CA ASN A 198 -11.01 8.04 -0.25
C ASN A 198 -10.72 9.42 0.35
N VAL A 199 -10.23 10.34 -0.47
CA VAL A 199 -10.05 11.76 -0.12
C VAL A 199 -10.79 12.61 -1.14
N TYR A 200 -11.79 13.33 -0.66
CA TYR A 200 -12.49 14.36 -1.42
C TYR A 200 -11.81 15.71 -1.27
N VAL A 201 -11.86 16.52 -2.29
CA VAL A 201 -11.46 17.92 -2.26
C VAL A 201 -12.69 18.75 -2.58
N ASP A 202 -13.15 19.54 -1.62
CA ASP A 202 -14.41 20.30 -1.71
C ASP A 202 -15.61 19.43 -2.11
N GLY A 203 -15.61 18.20 -1.60
CA GLY A 203 -16.62 17.19 -1.87
C GLY A 203 -16.52 16.52 -3.24
N ALA A 204 -15.45 16.71 -4.01
CA ALA A 204 -15.21 16.05 -5.28
C ALA A 204 -14.03 15.08 -5.21
N LEU A 205 -14.12 13.92 -5.86
CA LEU A 205 -13.06 12.90 -5.90
C LEU A 205 -12.04 13.24 -7.01
N LEU A 206 -11.30 14.35 -6.84
CA LEU A 206 -10.38 14.87 -7.85
C LEU A 206 -9.20 13.92 -8.16
N PHE A 207 -8.69 13.21 -7.15
CA PHE A 207 -7.50 12.37 -7.27
C PHE A 207 -7.83 10.86 -7.40
N GLY A 208 -9.10 10.51 -7.63
CA GLY A 208 -9.55 9.12 -7.65
C GLY A 208 -9.39 8.42 -6.30
N ASN A 209 -9.35 7.09 -6.30
CA ASN A 209 -9.19 6.29 -5.09
C ASN A 209 -7.72 6.20 -4.63
N ALA A 210 -7.03 7.35 -4.57
CA ALA A 210 -5.64 7.44 -4.20
C ALA A 210 -5.43 8.49 -3.07
N PRO A 211 -5.74 8.15 -1.79
CA PRO A 211 -5.69 9.07 -0.66
C PRO A 211 -4.34 9.76 -0.50
N MET A 212 -3.26 9.00 -0.56
CA MET A 212 -1.91 9.54 -0.44
C MET A 212 -1.56 10.51 -1.57
N LYS A 213 -2.03 10.22 -2.79
CA LYS A 213 -1.84 11.11 -3.94
C LYS A 213 -2.58 12.44 -3.73
N ALA A 214 -3.81 12.40 -3.21
CA ALA A 214 -4.58 13.60 -2.90
C ALA A 214 -3.86 14.44 -1.83
N LEU A 215 -3.56 13.85 -0.68
CA LEU A 215 -2.98 14.56 0.46
C LEU A 215 -1.58 15.11 0.19
N ASN A 216 -0.78 14.41 -0.61
CA ASN A 216 0.56 14.86 -1.00
C ASN A 216 0.57 15.94 -2.11
N ASN A 217 -0.54 16.14 -2.83
CA ASN A 217 -0.61 17.14 -3.89
C ASN A 217 -1.44 18.38 -3.53
N LEU A 218 -2.12 18.37 -2.39
CA LEU A 218 -2.84 19.53 -1.88
C LEU A 218 -1.89 20.38 -1.03
N ALA A 219 -1.67 21.63 -1.44
CA ALA A 219 -0.85 22.56 -0.68
C ALA A 219 -1.49 22.83 0.68
N ALA A 220 -0.73 22.72 1.79
CA ALA A 220 -1.24 22.95 3.13
C ALA A 220 -1.80 24.37 3.33
N GLU A 221 -1.23 25.36 2.65
CA GLU A 221 -1.66 26.76 2.67
C GLU A 221 -3.08 26.95 2.12
N GLU A 222 -3.53 26.05 1.24
CA GLU A 222 -4.87 26.07 0.65
C GLU A 222 -5.92 25.36 1.51
N VAL A 223 -5.50 24.55 2.47
CA VAL A 223 -6.41 23.77 3.31
C VAL A 223 -7.03 24.65 4.38
N VAL A 224 -8.35 24.61 4.49
CA VAL A 224 -9.12 25.26 5.57
C VAL A 224 -9.41 24.24 6.66
N THR A 225 -10.07 23.13 6.29
CA THR A 225 -10.42 22.04 7.18
C THR A 225 -10.25 20.69 6.49
N ILE A 226 -10.04 19.65 7.29
CA ILE A 226 -10.08 18.26 6.84
C ILE A 226 -11.14 17.53 7.65
N SER A 227 -12.23 17.14 7.03
CA SER A 227 -13.33 16.44 7.68
C SER A 227 -13.22 14.94 7.47
N SER A 228 -13.30 14.14 8.53
CA SER A 228 -13.29 12.68 8.50
C SER A 228 -14.63 12.09 8.91
N TYR A 229 -15.22 11.25 8.08
CA TYR A 229 -16.49 10.59 8.34
C TYR A 229 -16.54 9.19 7.72
N GLN A 230 -17.56 8.42 8.09
CA GLN A 230 -17.82 7.11 7.50
C GLN A 230 -18.93 7.21 6.45
N GLU A 231 -18.75 6.59 5.31
CA GLU A 231 -19.76 6.46 4.27
C GLU A 231 -19.85 5.03 3.75
N TYR A 232 -20.99 4.66 3.16
CA TYR A 232 -21.09 3.38 2.47
C TYR A 232 -20.30 3.44 1.14
N ALA A 233 -19.59 2.37 0.85
CA ALA A 233 -18.78 2.27 -0.37
C ALA A 233 -19.65 2.36 -1.65
N ASN A 234 -20.84 1.78 -1.60
CA ASN A 234 -21.78 1.83 -2.72
C ASN A 234 -22.59 3.15 -2.72
N LYS A 235 -22.41 3.94 -3.77
CA LYS A 235 -23.11 5.23 -3.98
C LYS A 235 -24.21 5.17 -5.04
N ASP A 236 -24.55 3.97 -5.53
CA ASP A 236 -25.61 3.80 -6.49
C ASP A 236 -26.96 4.24 -5.87
N PRO A 237 -27.65 5.24 -6.42
CA PRO A 237 -28.91 5.71 -5.88
C PRO A 237 -30.03 4.68 -5.96
N HIS A 238 -29.88 3.64 -6.76
CA HIS A 238 -30.84 2.54 -6.91
C HIS A 238 -30.54 1.38 -5.96
N HIS A 239 -29.42 1.45 -5.22
CA HIS A 239 -29.02 0.41 -4.27
C HIS A 239 -29.68 0.60 -2.92
N LYS A 240 -30.38 -0.45 -2.43
CA LYS A 240 -30.84 -0.50 -1.05
C LYS A 240 -29.69 -0.90 -0.14
N ILE A 241 -29.32 -0.01 0.75
CA ILE A 241 -28.23 -0.22 1.70
C ILE A 241 -28.69 -1.18 2.82
N SER A 242 -27.90 -2.23 3.08
CA SER A 242 -28.06 -3.15 4.20
C SER A 242 -27.11 -2.80 5.35
N LYS A 243 -27.49 -3.04 6.61
CA LYS A 243 -26.61 -2.84 7.77
C LYS A 243 -25.41 -3.79 7.80
N THR A 244 -25.46 -4.87 7.03
CA THR A 244 -24.35 -5.80 6.86
C THR A 244 -23.26 -5.27 5.89
N GLU A 245 -23.53 -4.16 5.20
CA GLU A 245 -22.55 -3.55 4.31
C GLU A 245 -21.50 -2.77 5.06
N GLU A 246 -20.28 -2.88 4.58
CA GLU A 246 -19.13 -2.19 5.15
C GLU A 246 -19.19 -0.68 4.88
N LYS A 247 -18.91 0.10 5.92
CA LYS A 247 -18.67 1.54 5.80
C LYS A 247 -17.18 1.79 5.67
N GLU A 248 -16.83 2.76 4.87
CA GLU A 248 -15.46 3.19 4.62
C GLU A 248 -15.19 4.54 5.27
N ARG A 249 -14.02 4.69 5.90
CA ARG A 249 -13.54 5.98 6.40
C ARG A 249 -13.05 6.82 5.22
N VAL A 250 -13.53 8.06 5.15
CA VAL A 250 -13.14 9.00 4.11
C VAL A 250 -12.74 10.34 4.71
N LEU A 251 -11.95 11.11 3.96
CA LEU A 251 -11.61 12.49 4.27
C LEU A 251 -12.21 13.42 3.22
N ASN A 252 -12.66 14.59 3.65
CA ASN A 252 -12.99 15.70 2.77
C ASN A 252 -12.14 16.91 3.15
N VAL A 253 -11.28 17.34 2.24
CA VAL A 253 -10.41 18.52 2.41
C VAL A 253 -11.12 19.72 1.83
N ALA A 254 -11.52 20.65 2.67
CA ALA A 254 -12.04 21.94 2.23
C ALA A 254 -10.87 22.88 1.91
N THR A 255 -10.91 23.50 0.72
CA THR A 255 -9.86 24.40 0.24
C THR A 255 -10.37 25.84 0.06
N LYS A 256 -9.45 26.81 0.13
CA LYS A 256 -9.77 28.23 -0.10
C LYS A 256 -10.17 28.53 -1.54
N SER A 257 -9.56 27.82 -2.50
CA SER A 257 -9.70 28.12 -3.94
C SER A 257 -10.76 27.31 -4.67
N HIS A 258 -11.36 26.29 -4.03
CA HIS A 258 -12.34 25.37 -4.62
C HIS A 258 -12.00 24.90 -6.05
N PRO A 259 -10.85 24.24 -6.24
CA PRO A 259 -10.34 23.97 -7.58
C PRO A 259 -11.17 22.89 -8.29
N LYS A 260 -11.64 23.17 -9.50
CA LYS A 260 -12.25 22.19 -10.41
C LYS A 260 -11.19 21.36 -11.16
N PHE A 261 -9.99 21.90 -11.27
CA PHE A 261 -8.84 21.31 -11.94
C PHE A 261 -7.56 21.63 -11.18
N VAL A 262 -6.73 20.63 -10.94
CA VAL A 262 -5.47 20.78 -10.24
C VAL A 262 -4.35 20.17 -11.09
N ALA A 263 -3.39 21.02 -11.48
CA ALA A 263 -2.15 20.60 -12.11
C ALA A 263 -1.02 20.70 -11.09
N THR A 264 -0.35 19.60 -10.82
CA THR A 264 0.81 19.54 -9.92
C THR A 264 1.96 18.81 -10.57
N GLY A 265 3.17 19.16 -10.21
CA GLY A 265 4.33 18.43 -10.64
C GLY A 265 5.59 18.86 -9.94
N ASP A 266 6.60 18.03 -10.07
CA ASP A 266 7.95 18.29 -9.63
C ASP A 266 8.96 17.76 -10.66
N PHE A 267 10.09 18.45 -10.72
CA PHE A 267 11.24 18.07 -11.53
C PHE A 267 12.47 18.11 -10.63
N ILE A 268 13.29 17.08 -10.69
CA ILE A 268 14.51 16.95 -9.90
C ILE A 268 15.67 16.64 -10.85
N ALA A 269 16.77 17.36 -10.71
CA ALA A 269 18.02 17.06 -11.35
C ALA A 269 19.14 17.11 -10.32
N GLY A 270 19.97 16.08 -10.28
CA GLY A 270 21.07 16.02 -9.32
C GLY A 270 22.26 15.27 -9.86
N GLY A 271 23.44 15.69 -9.40
CA GLY A 271 24.71 15.08 -9.71
C GLY A 271 25.62 15.07 -8.49
N GLY A 272 26.46 14.07 -8.38
CA GLY A 272 27.34 13.88 -7.25
C GLY A 272 28.39 12.82 -7.49
N PHE A 273 29.04 12.38 -6.45
CA PHE A 273 30.13 11.42 -6.55
C PHE A 273 30.27 10.59 -5.27
N ASP A 274 30.74 9.37 -5.45
CA ASP A 274 31.20 8.55 -4.33
C ASP A 274 32.49 9.15 -3.76
N THR A 275 32.55 9.14 -2.45
CA THR A 275 33.75 9.60 -1.74
C THR A 275 34.65 8.44 -1.30
N ASP A 276 34.26 7.20 -1.65
CA ASP A 276 35.10 6.02 -1.43
C ASP A 276 36.22 5.98 -2.49
N THR A 277 37.43 5.75 -2.05
CA THR A 277 38.64 5.77 -2.90
C THR A 277 38.70 4.58 -3.86
N THR A 278 37.93 3.52 -3.63
CA THR A 278 37.97 2.31 -4.44
C THR A 278 37.13 2.41 -5.72
N TYR A 279 36.04 3.19 -5.71
CA TYR A 279 35.12 3.33 -6.84
C TYR A 279 34.64 4.78 -6.98
N HIS A 280 35.37 5.63 -7.65
CA HIS A 280 34.95 7.00 -7.96
C HIS A 280 33.80 7.01 -8.99
N LYS A 281 32.61 6.60 -8.61
CA LYS A 281 31.46 6.62 -9.52
C LYS A 281 30.72 7.95 -9.44
N PHE A 282 30.38 8.48 -10.60
CA PHE A 282 29.47 9.62 -10.69
C PHE A 282 28.06 9.17 -10.32
N ARG A 283 27.44 9.85 -9.37
CA ARG A 283 26.07 9.62 -8.91
C ARG A 283 25.15 10.66 -9.54
N TYR A 284 23.99 10.21 -10.02
CA TYR A 284 23.03 11.11 -10.63
C TYR A 284 21.59 10.70 -10.30
N THR A 285 20.71 11.70 -10.34
CA THR A 285 19.26 11.53 -10.27
C THR A 285 18.59 12.57 -11.16
N PHE A 286 17.73 12.10 -12.07
CA PHE A 286 16.87 12.93 -12.88
C PHE A 286 15.46 12.38 -12.78
N GLY A 287 14.54 13.18 -12.33
CA GLY A 287 13.18 12.73 -12.12
C GLY A 287 12.18 13.86 -12.32
N GLY A 288 10.95 13.45 -12.55
CA GLY A 288 9.87 14.40 -12.61
C GLY A 288 8.54 13.71 -12.71
N ASN A 289 7.53 14.37 -12.22
CA ASN A 289 6.15 13.95 -12.39
C ASN A 289 5.26 15.15 -12.70
N VAL A 290 4.26 14.92 -13.53
CA VAL A 290 3.18 15.87 -13.83
C VAL A 290 1.87 15.14 -13.62
N ASN A 291 0.99 15.73 -12.83
CA ASN A 291 -0.33 15.20 -12.56
C ASN A 291 -1.38 16.26 -12.89
N LEU A 292 -2.32 15.89 -13.73
CA LEU A 292 -3.48 16.68 -14.09
C LEU A 292 -4.71 16.00 -13.51
N ASN A 293 -5.42 16.65 -12.62
CA ASN A 293 -6.52 16.06 -11.89
C ASN A 293 -7.76 16.94 -11.94
N SER A 294 -8.86 16.36 -12.37
CA SER A 294 -10.19 16.89 -12.26
C SER A 294 -11.19 15.78 -11.93
N GLU A 295 -12.41 16.12 -11.63
CA GLU A 295 -13.48 15.15 -11.41
C GLU A 295 -13.67 14.20 -12.61
N LYS A 296 -13.55 14.72 -13.83
CA LYS A 296 -13.84 13.99 -15.08
C LYS A 296 -12.61 13.42 -15.78
N LEU A 297 -11.43 14.01 -15.56
CA LEU A 297 -10.21 13.63 -16.24
C LEU A 297 -9.04 13.62 -15.25
N GLN A 298 -8.30 12.54 -15.24
CA GLN A 298 -7.06 12.40 -14.51
C GLN A 298 -5.99 11.93 -15.48
N ALA A 299 -4.83 12.59 -15.47
CA ALA A 299 -3.67 12.15 -16.24
C ALA A 299 -2.40 12.31 -15.40
N ASN A 300 -1.47 11.41 -15.59
CA ASN A 300 -0.18 11.47 -14.95
C ASN A 300 0.92 11.07 -15.93
N LEU A 301 2.05 11.73 -15.79
CA LEU A 301 3.31 11.36 -16.45
C LEU A 301 4.39 11.42 -15.39
N SER A 302 5.18 10.35 -15.26
CA SER A 302 6.35 10.36 -14.40
C SER A 302 7.54 9.72 -15.11
N TYR A 303 8.73 10.23 -14.84
CA TYR A 303 9.98 9.61 -15.25
C TYR A 303 10.99 9.70 -14.12
N ASN A 304 11.86 8.72 -14.04
CA ASN A 304 12.96 8.67 -13.08
C ASN A 304 14.13 7.92 -13.67
N LEU A 305 15.25 8.58 -13.72
CA LEU A 305 16.55 8.04 -14.13
C LEU A 305 17.54 8.29 -13.01
N ASN A 306 18.07 7.25 -12.39
CA ASN A 306 19.05 7.41 -11.32
C ASN A 306 20.00 6.21 -11.22
N ASN A 307 21.13 6.43 -10.54
CA ASN A 307 22.05 5.38 -10.09
C ASN A 307 22.32 5.47 -8.57
N ILE A 308 21.39 6.04 -7.85
CA ILE A 308 21.33 6.04 -6.40
C ILE A 308 20.12 5.22 -6.00
N ASN A 309 20.20 4.40 -4.97
CA ASN A 309 19.09 3.55 -4.53
C ASN A 309 17.95 4.39 -3.89
N ASN A 310 17.48 5.37 -4.64
CA ASN A 310 16.43 6.28 -4.24
C ASN A 310 15.20 6.04 -5.11
N ALA A 311 14.15 5.50 -4.51
CA ALA A 311 12.84 5.48 -5.13
C ALA A 311 12.42 6.94 -5.37
N ALA A 312 12.41 7.39 -6.62
CA ALA A 312 12.20 8.78 -7.04
C ALA A 312 10.82 9.38 -6.67
N ASN A 313 10.06 8.70 -5.86
CA ASN A 313 8.76 9.14 -5.38
C ASN A 313 8.76 9.71 -3.96
N SER A 314 9.91 9.83 -3.32
CA SER A 314 9.98 10.55 -2.05
C SER A 314 9.90 12.05 -2.30
N ARG A 315 8.69 12.56 -2.34
CA ARG A 315 8.30 13.94 -2.65
C ARG A 315 8.79 14.99 -1.65
N ARG A 316 9.70 14.63 -0.78
CA ARG A 316 10.25 15.52 0.24
C ARG A 316 11.74 15.32 0.36
N GLY A 317 12.46 16.38 0.61
CA GLY A 317 13.83 16.34 1.08
C GLY A 317 14.04 15.53 2.38
N ASN A 318 13.00 14.86 2.86
CA ASN A 318 12.95 13.94 3.99
C ASN A 318 12.98 12.46 3.57
N SER A 319 13.42 12.13 2.36
CA SER A 319 13.62 10.74 1.90
C SER A 319 14.62 9.94 2.74
N PHE A 320 15.25 10.57 3.73
CA PHE A 320 16.08 9.90 4.71
C PHE A 320 15.32 9.02 5.72
N ARG A 321 13.97 9.06 5.73
CA ARG A 321 13.18 8.22 6.64
C ARG A 321 13.31 6.72 6.37
N SER A 322 13.69 6.33 5.15
CA SER A 322 13.71 4.91 4.76
C SER A 322 15.11 4.29 4.70
N ALA A 323 16.18 5.06 4.81
CA ALA A 323 17.55 4.52 4.71
C ALA A 323 18.04 3.81 5.99
N GLY A 324 17.19 3.71 7.00
CA GLY A 324 17.52 3.10 8.30
C GLY A 324 16.98 1.68 8.50
N GLY A 325 16.75 0.94 7.47
CA GLY A 325 16.37 -0.46 7.60
C GLY A 325 17.13 -1.29 6.58
N GLY A 326 17.83 -2.32 7.00
CA GLY A 326 18.62 -3.23 6.17
C GLY A 326 17.91 -3.83 4.97
N GLY A 327 17.43 -2.97 4.09
CA GLY A 327 16.96 -3.32 2.78
C GLY A 327 18.18 -3.56 1.90
N GLY A 328 18.24 -4.75 1.29
CA GLY A 328 19.33 -5.15 0.44
C GLY A 328 19.72 -4.07 -0.56
N GLY A 329 20.80 -3.38 -0.30
CA GLY A 329 21.40 -2.45 -1.20
C GLY A 329 22.08 -3.20 -2.34
N SER A 330 22.06 -2.60 -3.48
CA SER A 330 22.77 -3.02 -4.67
C SER A 330 24.19 -2.46 -4.60
N ALA A 331 25.19 -3.21 -5.04
CA ALA A 331 26.56 -2.71 -5.16
C ALA A 331 26.69 -1.69 -6.30
N ASP A 332 25.90 -1.83 -7.35
CA ASP A 332 25.71 -0.86 -8.42
C ASP A 332 24.28 -0.91 -8.93
N LEU A 333 23.71 0.24 -9.26
CA LEU A 333 22.33 0.35 -9.73
C LEU A 333 22.26 1.41 -10.84
N LYS A 334 21.50 1.11 -11.89
CA LYS A 334 20.97 2.09 -12.83
C LYS A 334 19.51 1.78 -13.05
N ALA A 335 18.66 2.76 -12.90
CA ALA A 335 17.23 2.57 -13.07
C ALA A 335 16.63 3.72 -13.90
N LEU A 336 15.89 3.35 -14.94
CA LEU A 336 15.02 4.25 -15.68
C LEU A 336 13.59 3.74 -15.56
N ASN A 337 12.74 4.56 -15.00
CA ASN A 337 11.31 4.28 -14.92
C ASN A 337 10.53 5.39 -15.62
N ILE A 338 9.63 5.03 -16.49
CA ILE A 338 8.70 5.95 -17.14
C ILE A 338 7.30 5.42 -16.93
N SER A 339 6.37 6.25 -16.49
CA SER A 339 4.97 5.87 -16.44
C SER A 339 4.07 6.99 -16.92
N ALA A 340 3.06 6.62 -17.68
CA ALA A 340 2.02 7.52 -18.16
C ALA A 340 0.65 6.87 -17.92
N GLY A 341 -0.33 7.66 -17.52
CA GLY A 341 -1.68 7.16 -17.33
C GLY A 341 -2.72 8.25 -17.61
N ILE A 342 -3.84 7.84 -18.11
CA ILE A 342 -5.01 8.69 -18.33
C ILE A 342 -6.26 7.94 -17.91
N ASN A 343 -7.18 8.64 -17.25
CA ASN A 343 -8.48 8.09 -16.86
C ASN A 343 -9.55 9.15 -17.08
N LYS A 344 -10.54 8.85 -17.93
CA LYS A 344 -11.70 9.68 -18.18
C LYS A 344 -12.94 9.08 -17.52
N LYS A 345 -13.73 9.93 -16.85
CA LYS A 345 -14.96 9.54 -16.14
C LYS A 345 -16.14 10.30 -16.67
N TRP A 346 -17.27 9.64 -16.71
CA TRP A 346 -18.60 10.24 -16.98
C TRP A 346 -19.37 10.28 -15.67
N MET A 347 -19.64 11.50 -15.19
CA MET A 347 -20.30 11.72 -13.92
C MET A 347 -21.81 11.85 -14.08
N SER A 348 -22.55 11.42 -13.07
CA SER A 348 -23.99 11.64 -13.03
C SER A 348 -24.31 13.14 -12.93
N PRO A 349 -25.26 13.65 -13.73
CA PRO A 349 -25.70 15.04 -13.61
C PRO A 349 -26.58 15.29 -12.38
N THR A 350 -27.14 14.23 -11.79
CA THR A 350 -28.14 14.33 -10.71
C THR A 350 -27.63 13.90 -9.35
N VAL A 351 -26.66 13.00 -9.32
CA VAL A 351 -26.09 12.44 -8.08
C VAL A 351 -24.62 12.81 -7.95
N LYS A 352 -24.28 13.57 -6.92
CA LYS A 352 -22.90 14.03 -6.68
C LYS A 352 -21.97 12.83 -6.46
N ASN A 353 -20.80 12.85 -7.08
CA ASN A 353 -19.76 11.82 -7.00
C ASN A 353 -20.17 10.41 -7.50
N TYR A 354 -21.28 10.28 -8.19
CA TYR A 354 -21.67 9.01 -8.80
C TYR A 354 -21.14 8.92 -10.23
N VAL A 355 -20.29 7.92 -10.48
CA VAL A 355 -19.62 7.68 -11.76
C VAL A 355 -20.49 6.75 -12.61
N LEU A 356 -21.00 7.24 -13.74
CA LEU A 356 -21.78 6.45 -14.71
C LEU A 356 -20.89 5.54 -15.56
N GLY A 357 -19.65 5.92 -15.75
CA GLY A 357 -18.68 5.11 -16.48
C GLY A 357 -17.30 5.73 -16.45
N SER A 358 -16.30 4.90 -16.68
CA SER A 358 -14.92 5.35 -16.79
C SER A 358 -14.13 4.49 -17.77
N VAL A 359 -13.14 5.09 -18.42
CA VAL A 359 -12.13 4.40 -19.22
C VAL A 359 -10.77 4.97 -18.86
N GLY A 360 -9.87 4.10 -18.51
CA GLY A 360 -8.48 4.42 -18.20
C GLY A 360 -7.51 3.61 -19.03
N ALA A 361 -6.37 4.20 -19.32
CA ALA A 361 -5.23 3.53 -19.94
C ALA A 361 -3.95 3.92 -19.20
N SER A 362 -3.04 2.99 -19.03
CA SER A 362 -1.73 3.26 -18.46
C SER A 362 -0.63 2.49 -19.18
N TYR A 363 0.54 3.07 -19.17
CA TYR A 363 1.78 2.49 -19.65
C TYR A 363 2.88 2.73 -18.65
N SER A 364 3.69 1.71 -18.39
CA SER A 364 4.93 1.85 -17.65
C SER A 364 6.08 1.12 -18.36
N PHE A 365 7.24 1.73 -18.30
CA PHE A 365 8.51 1.18 -18.76
C PHE A 365 9.51 1.23 -17.63
N THR A 366 10.17 0.11 -17.39
CA THR A 366 11.28 0.00 -16.44
C THR A 366 12.48 -0.59 -17.16
N ASP A 367 13.62 0.07 -17.08
CA ASP A 367 14.94 -0.46 -17.50
C ASP A 367 15.85 -0.39 -16.28
N LYS A 368 16.25 -1.53 -15.78
CA LYS A 368 17.02 -1.67 -14.54
C LYS A 368 18.27 -2.50 -14.79
N TYR A 369 19.38 -2.00 -14.30
CA TYR A 369 20.62 -2.75 -14.10
C TYR A 369 20.93 -2.77 -12.62
N ASP A 370 21.21 -3.94 -12.05
CA ASP A 370 21.39 -4.15 -10.62
C ASP A 370 22.53 -5.14 -10.38
N VAL A 371 23.51 -4.75 -9.60
CA VAL A 371 24.64 -5.60 -9.19
C VAL A 371 24.51 -5.93 -7.71
N ASN A 372 24.43 -7.19 -7.40
CA ASN A 372 24.37 -7.69 -6.04
C ASN A 372 25.62 -8.51 -5.73
N GLU A 373 26.29 -8.14 -4.67
CA GLU A 373 27.42 -8.87 -4.10
C GLU A 373 27.12 -9.20 -2.66
N SER A 374 27.36 -10.43 -2.27
CA SER A 374 27.18 -10.85 -0.87
C SER A 374 28.15 -11.95 -0.47
N ILE A 375 28.55 -11.89 0.78
CA ILE A 375 29.23 -12.96 1.47
C ILE A 375 28.26 -13.54 2.49
N THR A 376 28.02 -14.84 2.42
CA THR A 376 27.11 -15.55 3.30
C THR A 376 27.86 -16.66 4.01
N GLN A 377 27.76 -16.68 5.30
CA GLN A 377 28.29 -17.75 6.13
C GLN A 377 27.13 -18.52 6.74
N MET A 378 27.07 -19.81 6.49
CA MET A 378 26.09 -20.71 7.09
C MET A 378 26.83 -21.62 8.09
N VAL A 379 26.48 -21.49 9.34
CA VAL A 379 27.04 -22.33 10.43
C VAL A 379 25.98 -23.36 10.81
N TYR A 380 26.23 -24.59 10.42
CA TYR A 380 25.32 -25.70 10.66
C TYR A 380 25.40 -26.14 12.12
N PHE A 381 24.29 -26.56 12.64
CA PHE A 381 24.27 -27.17 13.98
C PHE A 381 24.87 -28.58 13.92
N PRO A 382 25.56 -29.02 14.95
CA PRO A 382 26.09 -30.39 15.03
C PRO A 382 25.03 -31.45 14.79
N SER A 383 25.41 -32.52 14.16
CA SER A 383 24.56 -33.69 13.91
C SER A 383 25.37 -34.96 14.12
N ASP A 384 24.74 -36.14 14.05
CA ASP A 384 25.45 -37.44 14.18
C ASP A 384 26.55 -37.64 13.11
N LYS A 385 26.53 -36.80 12.04
CA LYS A 385 27.51 -36.89 10.94
C LYS A 385 28.68 -35.93 11.05
N PHE A 386 28.52 -34.85 11.81
CA PHE A 386 29.58 -33.85 11.98
C PHE A 386 29.42 -33.07 13.28
N ASP A 387 30.54 -32.80 13.95
CA ASP A 387 30.57 -31.95 15.14
C ASP A 387 30.46 -30.45 14.77
N SER A 388 31.00 -30.06 13.61
CA SER A 388 30.91 -28.71 13.08
C SER A 388 30.89 -28.71 11.55
N ARG A 389 30.03 -27.89 10.96
CA ARG A 389 30.01 -27.66 9.51
C ARG A 389 29.75 -26.19 9.24
N GLN A 390 30.59 -25.61 8.41
CA GLN A 390 30.45 -24.22 7.99
C GLN A 390 30.50 -24.15 6.46
N VAL A 391 29.63 -23.35 5.87
CA VAL A 391 29.64 -23.05 4.43
C VAL A 391 29.79 -21.54 4.27
N ASP A 392 30.94 -21.14 3.74
CA ASP A 392 31.19 -19.75 3.33
C ASP A 392 30.91 -19.60 1.86
N ARG A 393 29.98 -18.72 1.53
CA ARG A 393 29.50 -18.48 0.16
C ARG A 393 29.74 -17.04 -0.25
N THR A 394 30.47 -16.86 -1.32
CA THR A 394 30.54 -15.57 -2.02
C THR A 394 29.61 -15.61 -3.23
N SER A 395 28.73 -14.64 -3.35
CA SER A 395 27.81 -14.56 -4.47
C SER A 395 27.93 -13.20 -5.17
N TYR A 396 27.99 -13.24 -6.47
CA TYR A 396 27.92 -12.09 -7.36
C TYR A 396 26.77 -12.30 -8.33
N SER A 397 25.97 -11.28 -8.59
CA SER A 397 24.92 -11.33 -9.61
C SER A 397 24.76 -9.93 -10.22
N ASP A 398 24.84 -9.82 -11.53
CA ASP A 398 24.36 -8.66 -12.27
C ASP A 398 23.08 -9.02 -13.04
N VAL A 399 22.10 -8.15 -12.97
CA VAL A 399 20.79 -8.34 -13.58
C VAL A 399 20.43 -7.11 -14.39
N THR A 400 20.21 -7.30 -15.67
CA THR A 400 19.58 -6.31 -16.54
C THR A 400 18.17 -6.75 -16.81
N SER A 401 17.19 -5.87 -16.58
CA SER A 401 15.79 -6.15 -16.86
C SER A 401 15.11 -4.97 -17.52
N LYS A 402 14.35 -5.26 -18.56
CA LYS A 402 13.46 -4.30 -19.22
C LYS A 402 12.04 -4.82 -19.15
N GLU A 403 11.13 -3.95 -18.76
CA GLU A 403 9.73 -4.31 -18.62
C GLU A 403 8.83 -3.23 -19.20
N HIS A 404 7.90 -3.62 -20.06
CA HIS A 404 6.86 -2.78 -20.62
C HIS A 404 5.50 -3.29 -20.14
N ASN A 405 4.75 -2.45 -19.45
CA ASN A 405 3.41 -2.79 -19.00
C ASN A 405 2.39 -1.84 -19.62
N PHE A 406 1.36 -2.40 -20.24
CA PHE A 406 0.20 -1.69 -20.77
C PHE A 406 -1.03 -2.17 -20.03
N SER A 407 -1.89 -1.25 -19.63
CA SER A 407 -3.19 -1.63 -19.10
C SER A 407 -4.30 -0.72 -19.57
N ILE A 408 -5.48 -1.31 -19.76
CA ILE A 408 -6.72 -0.60 -20.07
C ILE A 408 -7.76 -1.10 -19.08
N ASN A 409 -8.49 -0.19 -18.49
CA ASN A 409 -9.60 -0.49 -17.60
C ASN A 409 -10.85 0.29 -18.00
N GLY A 410 -12.00 -0.35 -17.89
CA GLY A 410 -13.29 0.23 -18.16
C GLY A 410 -14.30 -0.12 -17.09
N MET A 411 -15.20 0.81 -16.79
CA MET A 411 -16.32 0.58 -15.89
C MET A 411 -17.57 1.24 -16.46
N LYS A 412 -18.70 0.54 -16.37
CA LYS A 412 -20.04 1.08 -16.64
C LYS A 412 -20.96 0.79 -15.47
N ALA A 413 -21.57 1.83 -14.91
CA ALA A 413 -22.63 1.68 -13.94
C ALA A 413 -23.92 1.20 -14.62
N LEU A 414 -24.61 0.33 -13.93
CA LEU A 414 -25.97 -0.13 -14.23
C LEU A 414 -26.87 0.30 -13.06
N PRO A 415 -28.18 0.46 -13.24
CA PRO A 415 -29.06 0.64 -12.08
C PRO A 415 -28.90 -0.52 -11.10
N ASP A 416 -28.52 -0.24 -9.85
CA ASP A 416 -28.14 -1.21 -8.81
C ASP A 416 -27.09 -2.24 -9.27
N GLY A 417 -26.03 -1.74 -9.93
CA GLY A 417 -24.96 -2.63 -10.35
C GLY A 417 -23.86 -1.97 -11.17
N SER A 418 -22.91 -2.79 -11.62
CA SER A 418 -21.82 -2.33 -12.49
C SER A 418 -21.20 -3.46 -13.31
N ILE A 419 -20.57 -3.09 -14.41
CA ILE A 419 -19.70 -3.95 -15.21
C ILE A 419 -18.32 -3.30 -15.20
N ASN A 420 -17.29 -4.07 -14.84
CA ASN A 420 -15.89 -3.67 -14.83
C ASN A 420 -15.09 -4.62 -15.72
N ALA A 421 -14.27 -4.07 -16.59
CA ALA A 421 -13.39 -4.82 -17.47
C ALA A 421 -11.96 -4.26 -17.35
N ASN A 422 -10.98 -5.15 -17.26
CA ASN A 422 -9.57 -4.77 -17.26
C ASN A 422 -8.84 -5.68 -18.26
N ALA A 423 -7.87 -5.11 -18.96
CA ALA A 423 -6.93 -5.84 -19.79
C ALA A 423 -5.52 -5.30 -19.54
N SER A 424 -4.54 -6.20 -19.48
CA SER A 424 -3.14 -5.82 -19.38
C SER A 424 -2.27 -6.67 -20.28
N TYR A 425 -1.17 -6.08 -20.74
CA TYR A 425 -0.12 -6.72 -21.49
C TYR A 425 1.23 -6.32 -20.91
N SER A 426 2.09 -7.30 -20.67
CA SER A 426 3.45 -7.09 -20.18
C SER A 426 4.45 -7.78 -21.11
N LEU A 427 5.54 -7.08 -21.38
CA LEU A 427 6.71 -7.61 -22.09
C LEU A 427 7.91 -7.45 -21.18
N THR A 428 8.66 -8.53 -20.97
CA THR A 428 9.85 -8.57 -20.13
C THR A 428 11.05 -9.12 -20.92
N GLU A 429 12.19 -8.45 -20.79
CA GLU A 429 13.47 -8.91 -21.31
C GLU A 429 14.47 -8.89 -20.14
N GLY A 430 15.23 -9.94 -19.93
CA GLY A 430 16.17 -10.00 -18.81
C GLY A 430 17.44 -10.77 -19.14
N LEU A 431 18.56 -10.24 -18.67
CA LEU A 431 19.85 -10.93 -18.65
C LEU A 431 20.34 -10.98 -17.21
N THR A 432 20.66 -12.18 -16.77
CA THR A 432 21.21 -12.40 -15.43
C THR A 432 22.51 -13.17 -15.55
N ASN A 433 23.60 -12.56 -15.08
CA ASN A 433 24.86 -13.24 -14.86
C ASN A 433 25.00 -13.47 -13.35
N SER A 434 25.23 -14.69 -12.94
CA SER A 434 25.45 -15.01 -11.54
C SER A 434 26.64 -15.93 -11.38
N ARG A 435 27.40 -15.70 -10.31
CA ARG A 435 28.51 -16.57 -9.90
C ARG A 435 28.46 -16.73 -8.39
N SER A 436 28.60 -17.96 -7.94
CA SER A 436 28.75 -18.22 -6.51
C SER A 436 29.87 -19.22 -6.25
N THR A 437 30.69 -18.92 -5.27
CA THR A 437 31.75 -19.83 -4.80
C THR A 437 31.41 -20.21 -3.37
N ASN A 438 31.34 -21.51 -3.10
CA ASN A 438 31.06 -22.04 -1.77
C ASN A 438 32.29 -22.81 -1.27
N TYR A 439 32.65 -22.58 -0.03
CA TYR A 439 33.67 -23.37 0.69
C TYR A 439 32.99 -24.08 1.85
N ASN A 440 32.98 -25.41 1.83
CA ASN A 440 32.41 -26.23 2.87
C ASN A 440 33.56 -26.76 3.77
N THR A 441 33.50 -26.40 5.02
CA THR A 441 34.47 -26.86 6.04
C THR A 441 33.74 -27.72 7.05
N GLN A 442 34.17 -28.95 7.26
CA GLN A 442 33.57 -29.89 8.18
C GLN A 442 34.62 -30.34 9.22
N ASN A 443 34.28 -30.34 10.51
CA ASN A 443 35.10 -30.76 11.64
C ASN A 443 36.52 -30.13 11.62
N GLY A 444 36.63 -28.86 11.20
CA GLY A 444 37.92 -28.17 11.10
C GLY A 444 38.87 -28.70 10.01
N GLY A 445 38.36 -29.53 9.10
CA GLY A 445 39.11 -30.06 7.97
C GLY A 445 39.43 -29.05 6.89
N THR A 446 40.06 -29.50 5.81
CA THR A 446 40.38 -28.64 4.65
C THR A 446 39.10 -28.16 3.94
N PRO A 447 38.93 -26.86 3.71
CA PRO A 447 37.77 -26.34 2.99
C PRO A 447 37.65 -26.92 1.58
N GLN A 448 36.49 -27.41 1.24
CA GLN A 448 36.16 -27.93 -0.09
C GLN A 448 35.41 -26.84 -0.88
N GLY A 449 36.00 -26.45 -2.01
CA GLY A 449 35.46 -25.37 -2.81
C GLY A 449 34.58 -25.87 -3.98
N THR A 450 33.45 -25.21 -4.21
CA THR A 450 32.64 -25.36 -5.43
C THR A 450 32.37 -23.98 -6.00
N SER A 451 32.43 -23.87 -7.32
CA SER A 451 32.10 -22.64 -8.02
C SER A 451 31.02 -22.91 -9.05
N ASN A 452 29.94 -22.17 -8.98
CA ASN A 452 28.83 -22.26 -9.90
C ASN A 452 28.68 -20.93 -10.63
N GLY A 453 28.70 -20.94 -11.95
CA GLY A 453 28.45 -19.82 -12.83
C GLY A 453 27.14 -20.02 -13.59
N SER A 454 26.35 -18.99 -13.82
CA SER A 454 25.26 -19.07 -14.79
C SER A 454 25.03 -17.75 -15.51
N VAL A 455 24.76 -17.86 -16.80
CA VAL A 455 24.27 -16.78 -17.64
C VAL A 455 22.88 -17.15 -18.11
N LYS A 456 21.89 -16.38 -17.74
CA LYS A 456 20.50 -16.62 -18.12
C LYS A 456 19.97 -15.43 -18.92
N ASN A 457 19.51 -15.71 -20.13
CA ASN A 457 18.68 -14.79 -20.89
C ASN A 457 17.21 -15.21 -20.75
N SER A 458 16.33 -14.25 -20.51
CA SER A 458 14.90 -14.52 -20.35
C SER A 458 14.09 -13.46 -21.08
N ASP A 459 13.27 -13.92 -22.01
CA ASP A 459 12.30 -13.10 -22.73
C ASP A 459 10.89 -13.62 -22.38
N GLY A 460 9.97 -12.70 -22.07
CA GLY A 460 8.64 -13.09 -21.69
C GLY A 460 7.59 -12.10 -22.11
N HIS A 461 6.41 -12.60 -22.38
CA HIS A 461 5.22 -11.77 -22.52
C HIS A 461 4.04 -12.36 -21.79
N SER A 462 3.20 -11.49 -21.27
CA SER A 462 1.97 -11.93 -20.63
C SER A 462 0.82 -11.00 -20.97
N TYR A 463 -0.36 -11.54 -21.01
CA TYR A 463 -1.59 -10.77 -21.10
C TYR A 463 -2.63 -11.30 -20.12
N SER A 464 -3.41 -10.39 -19.57
CA SER A 464 -4.50 -10.75 -18.70
C SER A 464 -5.76 -9.94 -19.02
N MET A 465 -6.90 -10.56 -18.81
CA MET A 465 -8.21 -9.95 -18.97
C MET A 465 -9.07 -10.33 -17.78
N SER A 466 -9.81 -9.38 -17.23
CA SER A 466 -10.81 -9.65 -16.20
C SER A 466 -12.11 -8.92 -16.51
N LEU A 467 -13.23 -9.59 -16.27
CA LEU A 467 -14.57 -9.07 -16.39
C LEU A 467 -15.34 -9.37 -15.11
N ASN A 468 -15.88 -8.32 -14.49
CA ASN A 468 -16.70 -8.46 -13.31
C ASN A 468 -18.02 -7.72 -13.54
N ALA A 469 -19.13 -8.42 -13.40
CA ALA A 469 -20.47 -7.86 -13.49
C ALA A 469 -21.23 -8.13 -12.19
N ASN A 470 -21.91 -7.12 -11.68
CA ASN A 470 -22.82 -7.28 -10.55
C ASN A 470 -24.13 -6.57 -10.85
N LYS A 471 -25.23 -7.13 -10.36
CA LYS A 471 -26.58 -6.59 -10.58
C LYS A 471 -27.49 -6.99 -9.43
N GLY A 472 -28.20 -6.03 -8.88
CA GLY A 472 -29.29 -6.22 -7.91
C GLY A 472 -30.64 -6.33 -8.62
N PHE A 473 -31.54 -7.12 -8.05
CA PHE A 473 -32.90 -7.36 -8.52
C PHE A 473 -33.89 -7.27 -7.36
N ALA A 474 -34.89 -6.43 -7.50
CA ALA A 474 -36.01 -6.30 -6.56
C ALA A 474 -35.54 -6.12 -5.08
N ASP A 475 -34.48 -5.36 -4.84
CA ASP A 475 -33.89 -5.02 -3.51
C ASP A 475 -33.48 -6.21 -2.62
N LYS A 476 -33.70 -7.45 -3.07
CA LYS A 476 -33.43 -8.65 -2.29
C LYS A 476 -32.45 -9.61 -2.90
N LEU A 477 -32.29 -9.61 -4.19
CA LEU A 477 -31.45 -10.57 -4.90
C LEU A 477 -30.32 -9.84 -5.59
N ARG A 478 -29.07 -10.30 -5.38
CA ARG A 478 -27.90 -9.78 -6.08
C ARG A 478 -27.13 -10.92 -6.74
N ILE A 479 -26.78 -10.71 -7.98
CA ILE A 479 -25.96 -11.64 -8.75
C ILE A 479 -24.62 -10.95 -9.08
N ARG A 480 -23.53 -11.68 -8.87
CA ARG A 480 -22.20 -11.29 -9.33
C ARG A 480 -21.65 -12.40 -10.21
N LEU A 481 -21.09 -12.01 -11.33
CA LEU A 481 -20.35 -12.88 -12.26
C LEU A 481 -18.95 -12.32 -12.42
N SER A 482 -17.96 -13.18 -12.38
CA SER A 482 -16.57 -12.83 -12.64
C SER A 482 -15.93 -13.82 -13.59
N GLY A 483 -15.08 -13.31 -14.48
CA GLY A 483 -14.28 -14.11 -15.37
C GLY A 483 -12.89 -13.48 -15.46
N ASP A 484 -11.85 -14.30 -15.28
CA ASP A 484 -10.46 -13.89 -15.43
C ASP A 484 -9.74 -14.84 -16.35
N PHE A 485 -8.92 -14.29 -17.21
CA PHE A 485 -8.04 -15.02 -18.11
C PHE A 485 -6.66 -14.40 -18.06
N SER A 486 -5.62 -15.24 -18.00
CA SER A 486 -4.24 -14.80 -18.15
C SER A 486 -3.41 -15.86 -18.86
N GLU A 487 -2.49 -15.41 -19.69
CA GLU A 487 -1.49 -16.26 -20.29
C GLU A 487 -0.13 -15.56 -20.21
N SER A 488 0.89 -16.32 -19.84
CA SER A 488 2.28 -15.89 -19.86
C SER A 488 3.13 -16.93 -20.61
N VAL A 489 3.99 -16.42 -21.48
CA VAL A 489 4.98 -17.22 -22.19
C VAL A 489 6.34 -16.68 -21.81
N ASN A 490 7.24 -17.56 -21.43
CA ASN A 490 8.61 -17.25 -21.08
C ASN A 490 9.57 -18.15 -21.85
N ASP A 491 10.51 -17.53 -22.53
CA ASP A 491 11.61 -18.19 -23.21
C ASP A 491 12.88 -17.91 -22.42
N ASN A 492 13.57 -18.96 -21.99
CA ASN A 492 14.76 -18.84 -21.19
C ASN A 492 15.90 -19.64 -21.83
N PHE A 493 17.03 -18.99 -22.02
CA PHE A 493 18.25 -19.69 -22.35
C PHE A 493 19.24 -19.50 -21.20
N THR A 494 19.75 -20.63 -20.65
CA THR A 494 20.65 -20.60 -19.51
C THR A 494 21.89 -21.44 -19.82
N VAL A 495 23.05 -20.84 -19.61
CA VAL A 495 24.34 -21.56 -19.58
C VAL A 495 24.72 -21.70 -18.12
N LYS A 496 24.97 -22.93 -17.67
CA LYS A 496 25.45 -23.22 -16.31
C LYS A 496 26.85 -23.81 -16.41
N GLU A 497 27.71 -23.38 -15.49
CA GLU A 497 29.10 -23.85 -15.37
C GLU A 497 29.35 -24.20 -13.89
N ASP A 498 29.65 -25.47 -13.65
CA ASP A 498 29.94 -25.99 -12.31
C ASP A 498 31.37 -26.51 -12.24
N THR A 499 32.13 -26.11 -11.21
CA THR A 499 33.52 -26.52 -10.99
C THR A 499 33.74 -26.91 -9.54
N THR A 500 34.49 -27.97 -9.26
CA THR A 500 34.96 -28.32 -7.92
C THR A 500 36.46 -28.18 -7.80
N THR A 501 36.94 -27.89 -6.60
CA THR A 501 38.36 -27.79 -6.30
C THR A 501 39.01 -29.13 -5.89
N SER A 502 38.22 -30.14 -5.45
CA SER A 502 38.74 -31.42 -4.93
C SER A 502 38.98 -32.46 -5.99
N THR A 503 38.14 -32.52 -7.00
CA THR A 503 38.30 -33.36 -8.18
C THR A 503 37.92 -32.47 -9.33
N ILE A 504 38.82 -31.92 -10.11
CA ILE A 504 38.56 -30.99 -11.20
C ILE A 504 37.44 -31.52 -12.09
N THR A 505 36.22 -31.51 -11.57
CA THR A 505 35.01 -31.85 -12.29
C THR A 505 34.45 -30.53 -12.81
N TYR A 506 34.55 -30.35 -14.11
CA TYR A 506 34.02 -29.22 -14.81
C TYR A 506 32.84 -29.71 -15.64
N LYS A 507 31.67 -29.10 -15.45
CA LYS A 507 30.47 -29.41 -16.22
C LYS A 507 29.82 -28.12 -16.74
N VAL A 508 29.54 -28.09 -18.04
CA VAL A 508 28.79 -26.98 -18.64
C VAL A 508 27.49 -27.54 -19.26
N ILE A 509 26.38 -26.94 -18.85
CA ILE A 509 25.06 -27.32 -19.36
C ILE A 509 24.40 -26.10 -20.00
N ASN A 510 23.96 -26.27 -21.25
CA ASN A 510 23.09 -25.32 -21.91
C ASN A 510 21.63 -25.76 -21.75
N ILE A 511 20.78 -24.89 -21.22
CA ILE A 511 19.38 -25.17 -21.02
C ILE A 511 18.57 -24.17 -21.85
N ASP A 512 17.80 -24.69 -22.78
CA ASP A 512 16.81 -23.95 -23.56
C ASP A 512 15.43 -24.32 -23.02
N GLY A 513 14.76 -23.35 -22.41
CA GLY A 513 13.54 -23.60 -21.66
C GLY A 513 12.40 -22.67 -22.10
N ASN A 514 11.32 -23.28 -22.60
CA ASN A 514 10.09 -22.58 -22.95
C ASN A 514 8.97 -22.94 -21.98
N GLY A 515 8.26 -21.94 -21.50
CA GLY A 515 7.16 -22.13 -20.58
C GLY A 515 5.93 -21.33 -20.98
N THR A 516 4.81 -22.00 -21.18
CA THR A 516 3.50 -21.36 -21.33
C THR A 516 2.67 -21.65 -20.09
N ASN A 517 2.16 -20.62 -19.45
CA ASN A 517 1.24 -20.76 -18.33
C ASN A 517 -0.05 -20.00 -18.65
N ARG A 518 -1.15 -20.76 -18.74
CA ARG A 518 -2.50 -20.27 -19.02
C ARG A 518 -3.38 -20.50 -17.81
N LYS A 519 -4.06 -19.47 -17.38
CA LYS A 519 -5.00 -19.56 -16.28
C LYS A 519 -6.30 -18.88 -16.66
N TRP A 520 -7.41 -19.51 -16.34
CA TRP A 520 -8.72 -18.90 -16.42
C TRP A 520 -9.54 -19.25 -15.19
N SER A 521 -10.42 -18.37 -14.81
CA SER A 521 -11.33 -18.58 -13.68
C SER A 521 -12.70 -17.99 -13.99
N LEU A 522 -13.72 -18.69 -13.51
CA LEU A 522 -15.12 -18.26 -13.57
C LEU A 522 -15.67 -18.28 -12.16
N GLY A 523 -16.35 -17.21 -11.76
CA GLY A 523 -16.99 -17.11 -10.46
C GLY A 523 -18.42 -16.62 -10.59
N SER A 524 -19.29 -17.15 -9.75
CA SER A 524 -20.68 -16.71 -9.61
C SER A 524 -21.04 -16.60 -8.15
N MET A 525 -21.81 -15.58 -7.80
CA MET A 525 -22.38 -15.37 -6.48
C MET A 525 -23.86 -15.02 -6.62
N LEU A 526 -24.69 -15.69 -5.85
CA LEU A 526 -26.08 -15.38 -5.66
C LEU A 526 -26.29 -15.01 -4.20
N ARG A 527 -26.59 -13.75 -3.92
CA ARG A 527 -26.87 -13.25 -2.57
C ARG A 527 -28.35 -12.86 -2.45
N TYR A 528 -28.97 -13.32 -1.37
CA TYR A 528 -30.34 -13.01 -1.02
C TYR A 528 -30.39 -12.26 0.32
N GLU A 529 -30.99 -11.06 0.31
CA GLU A 529 -31.23 -10.23 1.50
C GLU A 529 -32.51 -10.72 2.18
N ILE A 530 -32.38 -11.38 3.34
CA ILE A 530 -33.52 -11.86 4.12
C ILE A 530 -34.25 -10.65 4.70
N ASP A 531 -33.49 -9.76 5.33
CA ASP A 531 -33.90 -8.47 5.87
C ASP A 531 -32.69 -7.51 5.90
N ASP A 532 -32.86 -6.30 6.47
CA ASP A 532 -31.79 -5.30 6.54
C ASP A 532 -30.58 -5.73 7.40
N ASN A 533 -30.75 -6.76 8.23
CA ASN A 533 -29.71 -7.28 9.14
C ASN A 533 -29.11 -8.61 8.67
N ARG A 534 -29.79 -9.35 7.81
CA ARG A 534 -29.40 -10.73 7.46
C ARG A 534 -29.38 -10.98 5.98
N ASN A 535 -28.33 -11.62 5.52
CA ASN A 535 -28.27 -12.15 4.17
C ASN A 535 -27.61 -13.51 4.11
N ILE A 536 -27.90 -14.22 3.04
CA ILE A 536 -27.29 -15.49 2.68
C ILE A 536 -26.77 -15.41 1.26
N SER A 537 -25.59 -15.97 1.01
CA SER A 537 -25.07 -16.05 -0.35
C SER A 537 -24.50 -17.43 -0.66
N ILE A 538 -24.78 -17.89 -1.86
CA ILE A 538 -24.19 -19.08 -2.46
C ILE A 538 -23.18 -18.62 -3.48
N ASN A 539 -21.99 -19.14 -3.38
CA ASN A 539 -20.87 -18.78 -4.25
C ASN A 539 -20.28 -20.05 -4.86
N TYR A 540 -19.96 -19.96 -6.13
CA TYR A 540 -19.23 -21.02 -6.82
C TYR A 540 -18.13 -20.39 -7.67
N SER A 541 -16.96 -20.99 -7.64
CA SER A 541 -15.87 -20.63 -8.54
C SER A 541 -15.16 -21.86 -9.08
N TYR A 542 -14.80 -21.76 -10.34
CA TYR A 542 -13.96 -22.72 -11.03
C TYR A 542 -12.69 -22.00 -11.50
N SER A 543 -11.55 -22.58 -11.28
CA SER A 543 -10.29 -22.09 -11.84
C SER A 543 -9.48 -23.24 -12.42
N ASP A 544 -8.92 -22.99 -13.56
CA ASP A 544 -8.02 -23.91 -14.25
C ASP A 544 -6.69 -23.20 -14.53
N THR A 545 -5.60 -23.87 -14.19
CA THR A 545 -4.25 -23.41 -14.51
C THR A 545 -3.55 -24.50 -15.30
N TYR A 546 -3.30 -24.22 -16.55
CA TYR A 546 -2.62 -25.12 -17.48
C TYR A 546 -1.24 -24.58 -17.80
N ARG A 547 -0.23 -25.43 -17.63
CA ARG A 547 1.16 -25.07 -17.91
C ARG A 547 1.80 -26.11 -18.83
N ILE A 548 2.47 -25.61 -19.84
CA ILE A 548 3.40 -26.39 -20.67
C ILE A 548 4.81 -26.00 -20.27
N THR A 549 5.66 -26.96 -20.05
CA THR A 549 7.09 -26.76 -19.81
C THR A 549 7.88 -27.63 -20.78
N GLU A 550 8.72 -26.98 -21.55
CA GLU A 550 9.69 -27.64 -22.44
C GLU A 550 11.07 -27.14 -22.01
N GLN A 551 11.95 -28.05 -21.71
CA GLN A 551 13.32 -27.78 -21.35
C GLN A 551 14.23 -28.76 -22.04
N LEU A 552 15.09 -28.26 -22.91
CA LEU A 552 16.13 -29.03 -23.58
C LEU A 552 17.47 -28.71 -22.93
N ALA A 553 18.08 -29.68 -22.32
CA ALA A 553 19.40 -29.55 -21.70
C ALA A 553 20.46 -30.28 -22.51
N TYR A 554 21.59 -29.62 -22.71
CA TYR A 554 22.74 -30.19 -23.44
C TYR A 554 23.98 -30.09 -22.56
N ASP A 555 24.65 -31.19 -22.39
CA ASP A 555 26.01 -31.22 -21.86
C ASP A 555 26.97 -30.79 -22.96
N VAL A 556 27.66 -29.68 -22.73
CA VAL A 556 28.63 -29.06 -23.62
C VAL A 556 29.99 -28.91 -22.95
N THR A 557 30.24 -29.74 -21.95
CA THR A 557 31.52 -29.78 -21.21
C THR A 557 32.69 -30.01 -22.20
N ASP A 558 32.50 -30.86 -23.18
CA ASP A 558 33.35 -30.93 -24.34
C ASP A 558 32.73 -30.14 -25.51
N PRO A 559 33.30 -28.99 -25.91
CA PRO A 559 32.74 -28.14 -26.96
C PRO A 559 32.57 -28.85 -28.31
N ALA A 560 33.31 -29.95 -28.55
CA ALA A 560 33.22 -30.77 -29.78
C ALA A 560 32.04 -31.76 -29.76
N LEU A 561 31.52 -32.09 -28.57
CA LEU A 561 30.50 -33.11 -28.35
C LEU A 561 29.29 -32.48 -27.63
N ARG A 562 28.35 -31.97 -28.40
CA ARG A 562 27.05 -31.53 -27.84
C ARG A 562 26.15 -32.76 -27.61
N GLN A 563 26.06 -33.19 -26.34
CA GLN A 563 25.23 -34.33 -25.96
C GLN A 563 23.95 -33.87 -25.24
N VAL A 564 22.84 -34.54 -25.52
CA VAL A 564 21.59 -34.27 -24.79
C VAL A 564 21.72 -34.79 -23.36
N ASP A 565 21.56 -33.92 -22.40
CA ASP A 565 21.44 -34.29 -20.98
C ASP A 565 20.01 -34.78 -20.73
N THR A 566 19.83 -36.10 -20.83
CA THR A 566 18.50 -36.74 -20.70
C THR A 566 17.90 -36.58 -19.31
N VAL A 567 18.71 -36.39 -18.27
CA VAL A 567 18.26 -36.23 -16.90
C VAL A 567 17.60 -34.85 -16.72
N ASN A 568 18.18 -33.82 -17.32
CA ASN A 568 17.72 -32.46 -17.22
C ASN A 568 16.84 -32.01 -18.41
N THR A 569 16.74 -32.78 -19.43
CA THR A 569 15.77 -32.58 -20.54
C THR A 569 14.39 -33.03 -20.09
N GLN A 570 13.38 -32.19 -20.30
CA GLN A 570 12.01 -32.51 -19.91
C GLN A 570 10.97 -31.78 -20.77
N ARG A 571 9.89 -32.50 -21.05
CA ARG A 571 8.69 -31.90 -21.65
C ARG A 571 7.47 -32.45 -20.93
N TYR A 572 6.70 -31.59 -20.35
CA TYR A 572 5.51 -32.00 -19.62
C TYR A 572 4.43 -30.92 -19.63
N THR A 573 3.21 -31.36 -19.40
CA THR A 573 2.07 -30.48 -19.15
C THR A 573 1.55 -30.67 -17.74
N THR A 574 1.07 -29.60 -17.13
CA THR A 574 0.41 -29.68 -15.85
C THR A 574 -0.94 -28.96 -15.89
N ALA A 575 -1.95 -29.58 -15.31
CA ALA A 575 -3.24 -28.94 -15.11
C ALA A 575 -3.59 -28.94 -13.60
N ASN A 576 -4.09 -27.82 -13.14
CA ASN A 576 -4.57 -27.65 -11.77
C ASN A 576 -5.98 -27.08 -11.81
N ASN A 577 -6.96 -27.96 -11.65
CA ASN A 577 -8.38 -27.66 -11.70
C ASN A 577 -8.93 -27.53 -10.29
N THR A 578 -9.49 -26.38 -9.94
CA THR A 578 -10.04 -26.17 -8.61
C THR A 578 -11.49 -25.72 -8.70
N HIS A 579 -12.37 -26.48 -8.06
CA HIS A 579 -13.76 -26.15 -7.81
C HIS A 579 -13.91 -25.69 -6.36
N ARG A 580 -14.57 -24.56 -6.14
CA ARG A 580 -14.89 -24.05 -4.81
C ARG A 580 -16.38 -23.70 -4.76
N ALA A 581 -17.06 -24.22 -3.76
CA ALA A 581 -18.43 -23.84 -3.46
C ALA A 581 -18.49 -23.40 -2.01
N TYR A 582 -19.10 -22.27 -1.71
CA TYR A 582 -19.28 -21.83 -0.34
C TYR A 582 -20.62 -21.13 -0.11
N LEU A 583 -21.12 -21.33 1.12
CA LEU A 583 -22.31 -20.72 1.65
C LEU A 583 -21.90 -19.71 2.71
N ASP A 584 -22.27 -18.45 2.53
CA ASP A 584 -22.10 -17.40 3.51
C ASP A 584 -23.43 -17.06 4.16
N PHE A 585 -23.41 -16.93 5.46
CA PHE A 585 -24.49 -16.35 6.25
C PHE A 585 -23.96 -15.15 7.01
N ASN A 586 -24.53 -13.98 6.79
CA ASN A 586 -24.20 -12.74 7.49
C ASN A 586 -25.40 -12.31 8.35
N ASN A 587 -25.12 -11.92 9.59
CA ASN A 587 -26.13 -11.41 10.51
C ASN A 587 -25.58 -10.24 11.34
N TYR A 588 -26.24 -9.10 11.29
CA TYR A 588 -25.93 -7.94 12.10
C TYR A 588 -26.80 -7.92 13.36
N PHE A 589 -26.18 -7.90 14.54
CA PHE A 589 -26.84 -7.83 15.83
C PHE A 589 -26.95 -6.37 16.30
N ASP A 590 -28.12 -5.77 16.23
CA ASP A 590 -28.34 -4.35 16.59
C ASP A 590 -27.94 -4.03 18.03
N ARG A 591 -28.25 -4.91 19.01
CA ARG A 591 -27.91 -4.72 20.43
C ARG A 591 -26.39 -4.70 20.67
N LEU A 592 -25.66 -5.54 19.97
CA LEU A 592 -24.20 -5.66 20.09
C LEU A 592 -23.46 -4.72 19.16
N LYS A 593 -24.18 -4.16 18.17
CA LYS A 593 -23.57 -3.43 17.00
C LYS A 593 -22.45 -4.28 16.37
N ALA A 594 -22.70 -5.57 16.20
CA ALA A 594 -21.72 -6.55 15.74
C ALA A 594 -22.24 -7.33 14.54
N ASN A 595 -21.34 -7.66 13.62
CA ASN A 595 -21.61 -8.48 12.45
C ASN A 595 -21.01 -9.88 12.65
N LEU A 596 -21.83 -10.92 12.41
CA LEU A 596 -21.41 -12.31 12.35
C LEU A 596 -21.40 -12.78 10.90
N LEU A 597 -20.26 -13.27 10.44
CA LEU A 597 -20.11 -14.01 9.18
C LEU A 597 -19.82 -15.47 9.50
N VAL A 598 -20.62 -16.37 8.96
CA VAL A 598 -20.32 -17.80 8.93
C VAL A 598 -20.21 -18.24 7.47
N ARG A 599 -19.05 -18.75 7.09
CA ARG A 599 -18.81 -19.34 5.78
C ARG A 599 -18.54 -20.83 5.92
N LEU A 600 -19.19 -21.61 5.09
CA LEU A 600 -18.91 -23.03 4.90
C LEU A 600 -18.42 -23.24 3.48
N GLU A 601 -17.14 -23.51 3.31
CA GLU A 601 -16.50 -23.69 2.01
C GLU A 601 -16.10 -25.13 1.80
N TYR A 602 -16.40 -25.67 0.64
CA TYR A 602 -15.86 -26.92 0.12
C TYR A 602 -15.00 -26.62 -1.11
N ALA A 603 -13.79 -27.15 -1.13
CA ALA A 603 -12.89 -27.02 -2.26
C ALA A 603 -12.41 -28.41 -2.71
N SER A 604 -12.44 -28.63 -4.02
CA SER A 604 -11.87 -29.81 -4.69
C SER A 604 -10.83 -29.35 -5.69
N THR A 605 -9.60 -29.80 -5.52
CA THR A 605 -8.48 -29.48 -6.40
C THR A 605 -7.94 -30.76 -7.02
N MET A 606 -7.88 -30.80 -8.33
CA MET A 606 -7.27 -31.89 -9.10
C MET A 606 -5.94 -31.41 -9.67
N LEU A 607 -4.89 -32.12 -9.35
CA LEU A 607 -3.57 -31.93 -9.92
C LEU A 607 -3.34 -33.03 -10.94
N ASP A 608 -3.10 -32.66 -12.19
CA ASP A 608 -2.80 -33.56 -13.28
C ASP A 608 -1.46 -33.18 -13.90
N ARG A 609 -0.68 -34.18 -14.22
CA ARG A 609 0.61 -34.04 -14.88
C ARG A 609 0.80 -35.14 -15.88
N ALA A 610 1.05 -34.75 -17.12
CA ALA A 610 1.45 -35.66 -18.19
C ALA A 610 2.87 -35.33 -18.66
N GLU A 611 3.74 -36.32 -18.65
CA GLU A 611 5.11 -36.16 -19.13
C GLU A 611 5.26 -36.85 -20.49
N THR A 612 5.80 -36.10 -21.44
CA THR A 612 6.09 -36.63 -22.79
C THR A 612 7.56 -36.96 -22.98
N PHE A 613 8.42 -36.38 -22.13
CA PHE A 613 9.85 -36.72 -22.11
C PHE A 613 10.49 -36.34 -20.75
N PRO A 614 11.27 -37.24 -20.10
CA PRO A 614 11.21 -38.67 -20.32
C PRO A 614 9.80 -39.21 -20.11
N GLU A 615 9.45 -40.31 -20.76
CA GLU A 615 8.15 -40.94 -20.53
C GLU A 615 8.07 -41.40 -19.08
N PHE A 616 7.08 -40.91 -18.37
CA PHE A 616 6.85 -41.22 -16.98
C PHE A 616 5.34 -41.39 -16.76
N ASP A 617 4.96 -42.30 -15.87
CA ASP A 617 3.56 -42.46 -15.48
C ASP A 617 3.02 -41.13 -14.98
N GLY A 618 1.93 -40.66 -15.58
CA GLY A 618 1.31 -39.38 -15.22
C GLY A 618 0.91 -39.35 -13.75
N TYR A 619 0.89 -38.15 -13.17
CA TYR A 619 0.39 -37.91 -11.81
C TYR A 619 -1.01 -37.31 -11.90
N ASP A 620 -1.99 -38.02 -11.35
CA ASP A 620 -3.39 -37.57 -11.21
C ASP A 620 -3.80 -37.73 -9.75
N HIS A 621 -4.07 -36.63 -9.04
CA HIS A 621 -4.51 -36.69 -7.66
C HIS A 621 -5.52 -35.60 -7.33
N ARG A 622 -6.60 -36.02 -6.65
CA ARG A 622 -7.65 -35.11 -6.21
C ARG A 622 -7.60 -34.86 -4.72
N PHE A 623 -7.53 -33.59 -4.36
CA PHE A 623 -7.55 -33.11 -2.99
C PHE A 623 -8.87 -32.43 -2.67
N ASN A 624 -9.53 -32.90 -1.62
CA ASN A 624 -10.80 -32.35 -1.14
C ASN A 624 -10.60 -31.73 0.24
N SER A 625 -11.17 -30.56 0.45
CA SER A 625 -11.07 -29.87 1.75
C SER A 625 -12.35 -29.14 2.12
N PHE A 626 -12.72 -29.22 3.39
CA PHE A 626 -13.75 -28.42 4.00
C PHE A 626 -13.07 -27.30 4.81
N ARG A 627 -13.48 -26.04 4.59
CA ARG A 627 -12.80 -24.85 5.10
C ARG A 627 -13.80 -23.88 5.74
N PRO A 628 -14.21 -24.11 6.98
CA PRO A 628 -15.10 -23.20 7.69
C PRO A 628 -14.38 -21.89 8.05
N VAL A 629 -15.13 -20.78 7.99
CA VAL A 629 -14.71 -19.47 8.46
C VAL A 629 -15.83 -18.90 9.34
N VAL A 630 -15.49 -18.42 10.51
CA VAL A 630 -16.41 -17.71 11.41
C VAL A 630 -15.75 -16.41 11.82
N THR A 631 -16.42 -15.31 11.57
CA THR A 631 -15.96 -13.98 11.98
C THR A 631 -17.06 -13.27 12.74
N LEU A 632 -16.73 -12.74 13.91
CA LEU A 632 -17.60 -11.91 14.73
C LEU A 632 -16.86 -10.61 15.02
N GLY A 633 -17.41 -9.50 14.56
CA GLY A 633 -16.76 -8.20 14.70
C GLY A 633 -17.72 -7.09 15.05
N ARG A 634 -17.24 -6.13 15.80
CA ARG A 634 -17.93 -4.90 16.15
C ARG A 634 -17.06 -3.72 15.75
N GLN A 635 -17.67 -2.73 15.12
CA GLN A 635 -17.02 -1.48 14.75
C GLN A 635 -17.82 -0.31 15.30
N THR A 636 -17.21 0.46 16.19
CA THR A 636 -17.74 1.69 16.76
C THR A 636 -16.62 2.72 16.84
N MET A 637 -16.96 4.00 17.03
CA MET A 637 -15.93 5.05 17.17
C MET A 637 -15.05 4.86 18.41
N VAL A 638 -15.58 4.26 19.48
CA VAL A 638 -14.88 4.10 20.77
C VAL A 638 -14.03 2.85 20.80
N ASN A 639 -14.61 1.73 20.36
CA ASN A 639 -13.93 0.45 20.40
C ASN A 639 -14.32 -0.44 19.23
N ASN A 640 -13.30 -1.06 18.66
CA ASN A 640 -13.45 -2.03 17.60
C ASN A 640 -12.86 -3.36 18.07
N TRP A 641 -13.58 -4.45 17.83
CA TRP A 641 -13.03 -5.77 18.03
C TRP A 641 -13.50 -6.71 16.92
N ASN A 642 -12.65 -7.66 16.62
CA ASN A 642 -12.91 -8.69 15.61
C ASN A 642 -12.27 -9.98 16.07
N PHE A 643 -13.04 -11.07 16.09
CA PHE A 643 -12.58 -12.42 16.31
C PHE A 643 -12.87 -13.23 15.07
N SER A 644 -11.88 -13.92 14.56
CA SER A 644 -12.03 -14.74 13.37
C SER A 644 -11.37 -16.10 13.56
N TYR A 645 -12.09 -17.12 13.17
CA TYR A 645 -11.57 -18.46 12.94
C TYR A 645 -11.60 -18.74 11.45
N THR A 646 -10.48 -19.20 10.91
CA THR A 646 -10.35 -19.54 9.48
C THR A 646 -9.65 -20.88 9.35
N SER A 647 -10.28 -21.81 8.63
CA SER A 647 -9.62 -23.03 8.20
C SER A 647 -9.22 -22.93 6.73
N SER A 648 -7.99 -23.31 6.41
CA SER A 648 -7.47 -23.37 5.05
C SER A 648 -6.75 -24.69 4.81
N ALA A 649 -6.64 -25.10 3.55
CA ALA A 649 -5.86 -26.26 3.15
C ALA A 649 -4.93 -25.86 1.99
N SER A 650 -3.70 -26.32 2.04
CA SER A 650 -2.69 -26.12 1.01
C SER A 650 -2.36 -27.46 0.37
N THR A 651 -2.58 -27.56 -0.92
CA THR A 651 -2.16 -28.73 -1.71
C THR A 651 -0.67 -28.67 -1.95
N PRO A 652 0.04 -29.81 -2.00
CA PRO A 652 1.43 -29.83 -2.44
C PRO A 652 1.53 -29.26 -3.87
N SER A 653 2.65 -28.65 -4.19
CA SER A 653 2.93 -28.24 -5.57
C SER A 653 3.29 -29.44 -6.43
N LEU A 654 3.09 -29.31 -7.75
CA LEU A 654 3.44 -30.37 -8.68
C LEU A 654 4.95 -30.73 -8.65
N GLU A 655 5.82 -29.73 -8.36
CA GLU A 655 7.25 -29.96 -8.18
C GLU A 655 7.55 -30.78 -6.90
N GLN A 656 6.77 -30.58 -5.86
CA GLN A 656 6.94 -31.33 -4.61
C GLN A 656 6.50 -32.80 -4.74
N VAL A 657 5.55 -33.11 -5.61
CA VAL A 657 5.06 -34.48 -5.79
C VAL A 657 5.79 -35.24 -6.89
N ARG A 658 6.60 -34.57 -7.69
CA ARG A 658 7.28 -35.19 -8.82
C ARG A 658 8.50 -36.01 -8.40
N PRO A 659 8.52 -37.34 -8.51
CA PRO A 659 9.63 -38.19 -8.09
C PRO A 659 10.76 -38.28 -9.15
N LYS A 660 11.08 -37.13 -9.79
CA LYS A 660 12.17 -37.05 -10.76
C LYS A 660 13.37 -36.35 -10.16
N ILE A 661 14.54 -36.85 -10.39
CA ILE A 661 15.81 -36.23 -10.06
C ILE A 661 16.01 -34.95 -10.89
N ASP A 662 16.29 -33.87 -10.21
CA ASP A 662 16.86 -32.64 -10.78
C ASP A 662 18.28 -32.49 -10.20
N ASN A 663 19.26 -32.71 -11.07
CA ASN A 663 20.68 -32.57 -10.80
C ASN A 663 21.31 -31.44 -11.63
N THR A 664 20.53 -30.46 -12.06
CA THR A 664 21.05 -29.25 -12.74
C THR A 664 22.08 -28.51 -11.89
N ASN A 665 22.08 -28.75 -10.58
CA ASN A 665 23.17 -28.47 -9.67
C ASN A 665 23.64 -29.77 -9.05
N LEU A 666 24.85 -30.24 -9.43
CA LEU A 666 25.42 -31.51 -8.98
C LEU A 666 25.53 -31.65 -7.47
N TYR A 667 25.68 -30.53 -6.77
CA TYR A 667 25.88 -30.50 -5.31
C TYR A 667 24.58 -30.24 -4.53
N SER A 668 23.47 -30.01 -5.22
CA SER A 668 22.15 -29.80 -4.64
C SER A 668 21.10 -30.46 -5.50
N VAL A 669 20.99 -31.75 -5.37
CA VAL A 669 20.05 -32.60 -6.12
C VAL A 669 18.71 -32.60 -5.44
N THR A 670 17.63 -32.50 -6.19
CA THR A 670 16.26 -32.49 -5.66
C THR A 670 15.38 -33.56 -6.31
N SER A 671 14.43 -34.09 -5.51
CA SER A 671 13.34 -34.95 -6.03
C SER A 671 12.08 -34.73 -5.20
N GLY A 672 10.94 -34.82 -5.84
CA GLY A 672 9.65 -34.73 -5.15
C GLY A 672 9.23 -36.05 -4.49
N ASN A 673 8.11 -36.01 -3.75
CA ASN A 673 7.48 -37.16 -3.12
C ASN A 673 6.00 -37.25 -3.51
N PRO A 674 5.59 -38.26 -4.29
CA PRO A 674 4.22 -38.41 -4.75
C PRO A 674 3.21 -38.77 -3.65
N LEU A 675 3.69 -39.16 -2.47
CA LEU A 675 2.86 -39.55 -1.33
C LEU A 675 2.40 -38.38 -0.47
N LEU A 676 2.77 -37.16 -0.85
CA LEU A 676 2.42 -35.96 -0.09
C LEU A 676 0.90 -35.73 0.00
N GLN A 677 0.45 -35.37 1.19
CA GLN A 677 -0.93 -35.00 1.48
C GLN A 677 -1.09 -33.49 1.65
N GLN A 678 -2.34 -33.02 1.63
CA GLN A 678 -2.64 -31.60 1.96
C GLN A 678 -2.23 -31.27 3.37
N SER A 679 -1.57 -30.13 3.56
CA SER A 679 -1.47 -29.51 4.86
C SER A 679 -2.74 -28.68 5.16
N ARG A 680 -3.18 -28.68 6.43
CA ARG A 680 -4.34 -27.89 6.88
C ARG A 680 -3.92 -26.91 7.94
N SER A 681 -4.38 -25.67 7.82
CA SER A 681 -4.11 -24.63 8.80
C SER A 681 -5.42 -24.14 9.44
N HIS A 682 -5.41 -24.03 10.74
CA HIS A 682 -6.48 -23.50 11.58
C HIS A 682 -5.97 -22.24 12.25
N SER A 683 -6.50 -21.09 11.83
CA SER A 683 -6.06 -19.80 12.33
C SER A 683 -7.16 -19.14 13.16
N PHE A 684 -6.80 -18.70 14.35
CA PHE A 684 -7.61 -17.91 15.26
C PHE A 684 -6.98 -16.52 15.35
N SER A 685 -7.73 -15.50 15.01
CA SER A 685 -7.28 -14.12 15.13
C SER A 685 -8.22 -13.30 15.97
N GLY A 686 -7.67 -12.44 16.82
CA GLY A 686 -8.40 -11.49 17.63
C GLY A 686 -7.77 -10.12 17.51
N ARG A 687 -8.59 -9.12 17.22
CA ARG A 687 -8.19 -7.72 17.24
C ARG A 687 -9.09 -6.97 18.21
N TYR A 688 -8.49 -6.14 19.02
CA TYR A 688 -9.18 -5.19 19.87
C TYR A 688 -8.50 -3.83 19.76
N SER A 689 -9.26 -2.76 19.54
CA SER A 689 -8.75 -1.40 19.63
C SER A 689 -9.74 -0.50 20.36
N THR A 690 -9.23 0.43 21.15
CA THR A 690 -10.06 1.34 21.95
C THR A 690 -9.38 2.69 22.17
N ILE A 691 -10.20 3.69 22.39
CA ILE A 691 -9.77 4.98 22.91
C ILE A 691 -9.68 4.89 24.42
N LEU A 692 -8.57 5.32 25.00
CA LEU A 692 -8.34 5.37 26.44
C LEU A 692 -8.76 6.73 27.02
N GLY A 693 -8.97 6.77 28.33
CA GLY A 693 -9.42 7.98 29.04
C GLY A 693 -10.96 8.02 29.16
N LYS A 694 -11.45 8.35 30.37
CA LYS A 694 -12.89 8.35 30.66
C LYS A 694 -13.60 9.48 29.90
N ALA A 695 -13.05 10.71 29.97
CA ALA A 695 -13.63 11.88 29.31
C ALA A 695 -13.68 11.71 27.77
N GLY A 696 -12.62 11.24 27.15
CA GLY A 696 -12.58 11.00 25.70
C GLY A 696 -13.58 9.91 25.27
N ARG A 697 -13.71 8.81 26.02
CA ARG A 697 -14.67 7.74 25.72
C ARG A 697 -16.12 8.17 25.90
N GLU A 698 -16.43 8.91 26.96
CA GLU A 698 -17.79 9.43 27.21
C GLU A 698 -18.20 10.39 26.11
N MET A 699 -17.32 11.30 25.75
CA MET A 699 -17.55 12.24 24.66
C MET A 699 -17.78 11.54 23.31
N VAL A 700 -16.94 10.57 22.92
CA VAL A 700 -17.12 9.84 21.66
C VAL A 700 -18.39 8.99 21.70
N ARG A 701 -18.80 8.44 22.87
CA ARG A 701 -20.08 7.74 23.05
C ARG A 701 -21.27 8.67 22.92
N GLU A 702 -21.19 9.87 23.47
CA GLU A 702 -22.22 10.90 23.30
C GLU A 702 -22.38 11.29 21.83
N LEU A 703 -21.29 11.41 21.09
CA LEU A 703 -21.30 11.65 19.65
C LEU A 703 -21.96 10.51 18.87
N GLU A 704 -21.67 9.23 19.23
CA GLU A 704 -22.35 8.07 18.64
C GLU A 704 -23.85 8.00 19.00
N ALA A 705 -24.20 8.32 20.26
CA ALA A 705 -25.57 8.22 20.78
C ALA A 705 -26.48 9.32 20.23
N ASN A 706 -25.94 10.53 20.07
CA ASN A 706 -26.70 11.69 19.62
C ASN A 706 -27.00 11.71 18.12
N GLY A 707 -26.55 10.69 17.36
CA GLY A 707 -27.05 10.28 16.04
C GLY A 707 -27.26 11.42 15.03
N GLY A 708 -26.46 12.49 15.15
CA GLY A 708 -26.52 13.58 14.17
C GLY A 708 -27.13 14.89 14.60
N ARG A 709 -27.23 15.16 15.89
CA ARG A 709 -27.54 16.54 16.35
C ARG A 709 -26.28 17.39 16.28
N ASN A 710 -26.38 18.57 15.69
CA ASN A 710 -25.28 19.53 15.64
C ASN A 710 -24.91 19.94 17.07
N GLN A 711 -23.82 19.41 17.57
CA GLN A 711 -23.22 19.85 18.83
C GLN A 711 -21.88 20.46 18.50
N VAL A 712 -21.74 21.76 18.71
CA VAL A 712 -20.44 22.41 18.80
C VAL A 712 -19.85 21.92 20.13
N LEU A 713 -18.69 21.26 20.08
CA LEU A 713 -18.04 20.79 21.29
C LEU A 713 -17.66 21.99 22.18
N SER A 714 -17.81 21.84 23.48
CA SER A 714 -17.25 22.82 24.43
C SER A 714 -15.72 22.78 24.36
N GLN A 715 -15.05 23.85 24.83
CA GLN A 715 -13.59 23.89 24.92
C GLN A 715 -13.01 22.68 25.67
N ASP A 716 -13.66 22.24 26.75
CA ASP A 716 -13.23 21.07 27.51
C ASP A 716 -13.37 19.77 26.72
N GLN A 717 -14.44 19.61 25.92
CA GLN A 717 -14.63 18.46 25.07
C GLN A 717 -13.61 18.43 23.91
N THR A 718 -13.30 19.59 23.34
CA THR A 718 -12.28 19.69 22.27
C THR A 718 -10.88 19.40 22.83
N ARG A 719 -10.59 19.86 24.04
CA ARG A 719 -9.33 19.55 24.73
C ARG A 719 -9.24 18.04 25.06
N ALA A 720 -10.34 17.43 25.46
CA ALA A 720 -10.39 15.97 25.66
C ALA A 720 -10.13 15.19 24.36
N MET A 721 -10.57 15.70 23.20
CA MET A 721 -10.26 15.11 21.88
C MET A 721 -8.79 15.24 21.51
N SER A 722 -8.16 16.37 21.79
CA SER A 722 -6.74 16.58 21.49
C SER A 722 -5.81 15.72 22.35
N SER A 723 -6.30 15.23 23.51
CA SER A 723 -5.57 14.37 24.45
C SER A 723 -5.90 12.88 24.29
N LEU A 724 -6.59 12.47 23.23
CA LEU A 724 -6.98 11.08 23.04
C LEU A 724 -5.77 10.15 22.96
N SER A 725 -5.78 9.16 23.82
CA SER A 725 -4.84 8.03 23.76
C SER A 725 -5.51 6.84 23.13
N THR A 726 -4.78 6.09 22.33
CA THR A 726 -5.25 4.89 21.63
C THR A 726 -4.53 3.67 22.14
N PHE A 727 -5.24 2.55 22.21
CA PHE A 727 -4.66 1.25 22.53
C PHE A 727 -5.21 0.20 21.59
N SER A 728 -4.34 -0.67 21.07
CA SER A 728 -4.77 -1.81 20.29
C SER A 728 -3.96 -3.07 20.61
N VAL A 729 -4.63 -4.21 20.50
CA VAL A 729 -4.05 -5.55 20.61
C VAL A 729 -4.48 -6.36 19.41
N ASP A 730 -3.52 -6.96 18.72
CA ASP A 730 -3.74 -7.96 17.68
C ASP A 730 -3.12 -9.27 18.16
N ALA A 731 -3.91 -10.33 18.27
CA ALA A 731 -3.45 -11.67 18.62
C ALA A 731 -3.80 -12.64 17.49
N ASN A 732 -2.85 -13.50 17.15
CA ASN A 732 -3.04 -14.53 16.14
C ASN A 732 -2.43 -15.84 16.62
N PHE A 733 -3.15 -16.94 16.44
CA PHE A 733 -2.68 -18.30 16.67
C PHE A 733 -3.02 -19.15 15.46
N SER A 734 -2.05 -19.87 14.95
CA SER A 734 -2.23 -20.79 13.82
C SER A 734 -1.65 -22.16 14.15
N LEU A 735 -2.45 -23.17 13.93
CA LEU A 735 -2.06 -24.58 13.98
C LEU A 735 -2.10 -25.11 12.55
N THR A 736 -0.97 -25.64 12.07
CA THR A 736 -0.93 -26.34 10.77
C THR A 736 -0.72 -27.82 11.03
N THR A 737 -1.61 -28.64 10.57
CA THR A 737 -1.52 -30.10 10.60
C THR A 737 -0.92 -30.58 9.28
N ASP A 738 -0.13 -31.63 9.37
CA ASP A 738 0.56 -32.26 8.21
C ASP A 738 1.36 -31.27 7.34
N PRO A 739 2.13 -30.31 7.94
CA PRO A 739 2.91 -29.39 7.14
C PRO A 739 3.91 -30.16 6.28
N ILE A 740 4.08 -29.69 5.03
CA ILE A 740 5.06 -30.25 4.10
C ILE A 740 6.39 -29.58 4.38
N VAL A 741 7.38 -30.34 4.76
CA VAL A 741 8.73 -29.84 5.04
C VAL A 741 9.75 -30.41 4.06
N ARG A 742 10.83 -29.65 3.86
CA ARG A 742 11.98 -30.13 3.09
C ARG A 742 12.83 -31.02 3.99
N ARG A 743 13.19 -32.18 3.47
CA ARG A 743 14.16 -33.08 4.06
C ARG A 743 15.44 -32.99 3.27
N GLN A 744 16.49 -32.47 3.88
CA GLN A 744 17.80 -32.32 3.29
C GLN A 744 18.75 -33.31 3.90
N ILE A 745 19.39 -34.10 3.05
CA ILE A 745 20.31 -35.17 3.44
C ILE A 745 21.68 -34.85 2.84
N TYR A 746 22.67 -34.72 3.67
CA TYR A 746 24.04 -34.47 3.22
C TYR A 746 24.80 -35.80 3.05
N TYR A 747 25.42 -35.95 1.89
CA TYR A 747 26.29 -37.09 1.56
C TYR A 747 27.74 -36.64 1.49
N ALA A 748 28.54 -37.06 2.47
CA ALA A 748 29.98 -36.75 2.53
C ALA A 748 30.76 -37.49 1.45
N GLU A 749 30.32 -38.71 1.10
CA GLU A 749 30.92 -39.59 0.13
C GLU A 749 29.96 -39.90 -1.01
N GLU A 750 30.49 -40.39 -2.13
CA GLU A 750 29.69 -40.81 -3.23
C GLU A 750 28.78 -41.99 -2.81
N THR A 751 27.45 -41.83 -3.00
CA THR A 751 26.46 -42.78 -2.47
C THR A 751 25.39 -43.04 -3.49
N TYR A 752 25.13 -44.32 -3.79
CA TYR A 752 24.06 -44.74 -4.69
C TYR A 752 22.72 -44.73 -3.96
N LEU A 753 21.72 -44.08 -4.58
CA LEU A 753 20.33 -44.05 -4.12
C LEU A 753 19.47 -45.01 -4.95
N PRO A 754 19.13 -46.19 -4.44
CA PRO A 754 18.44 -47.22 -5.24
C PRO A 754 17.04 -46.80 -5.65
N ASP A 755 16.30 -46.06 -4.79
CA ASP A 755 14.92 -45.61 -5.07
C ASP A 755 14.84 -44.61 -6.24
N TYR A 756 15.97 -43.98 -6.56
CA TYR A 756 16.06 -42.94 -7.59
C TYR A 756 16.96 -43.34 -8.75
N PHE A 757 17.59 -44.54 -8.71
CA PHE A 757 18.58 -45.02 -9.69
C PHE A 757 19.68 -43.95 -9.99
N TYR A 758 20.11 -43.22 -8.94
CA TYR A 758 21.02 -42.08 -9.05
C TYR A 758 22.19 -42.20 -8.05
N THR A 759 23.37 -41.89 -8.51
CA THR A 759 24.56 -41.83 -7.64
C THR A 759 24.79 -40.37 -7.22
N MET A 760 24.62 -40.11 -5.95
CA MET A 760 24.91 -38.78 -5.36
C MET A 760 26.40 -38.53 -5.38
N PRO A 761 26.88 -37.39 -5.90
CA PRO A 761 28.27 -37.01 -5.78
C PRO A 761 28.68 -36.80 -4.31
N ALA A 762 29.96 -37.03 -4.01
CA ALA A 762 30.51 -36.67 -2.69
C ALA A 762 30.28 -35.20 -2.37
N GLN A 763 30.00 -34.90 -1.12
CA GLN A 763 29.77 -33.56 -0.60
C GLN A 763 28.54 -32.83 -1.17
N SER A 764 27.60 -33.61 -1.64
CA SER A 764 26.33 -33.10 -2.18
C SER A 764 25.17 -33.20 -1.19
N THR A 765 24.11 -32.49 -1.44
CA THR A 765 22.88 -32.49 -0.64
C THR A 765 21.71 -32.98 -1.47
N PHE A 766 21.02 -34.01 -1.01
CA PHE A 766 19.77 -34.46 -1.57
C PHE A 766 18.60 -33.82 -0.84
N THR A 767 17.65 -33.28 -1.55
CA THR A 767 16.46 -32.64 -1.02
C THR A 767 15.21 -33.36 -1.48
N THR A 768 14.32 -33.70 -0.55
CA THR A 768 12.98 -34.24 -0.82
C THR A 768 11.96 -33.58 0.12
N TYR A 769 10.71 -34.03 0.10
CA TYR A 769 9.61 -33.46 0.85
C TYR A 769 8.84 -34.52 1.62
N GLU A 770 8.40 -34.18 2.83
CA GLU A 770 7.58 -35.07 3.67
C GLU A 770 6.51 -34.26 4.42
N ASN A 771 5.35 -34.90 4.68
CA ASN A 771 4.40 -34.41 5.67
C ASN A 771 4.88 -34.82 7.07
N VAL A 772 4.88 -33.88 7.99
CA VAL A 772 5.35 -34.09 9.36
C VAL A 772 4.30 -33.69 10.40
N SER A 773 4.60 -33.90 11.67
CA SER A 773 3.72 -33.48 12.76
C SER A 773 3.45 -31.97 12.80
N ASN A 774 2.40 -31.56 13.49
CA ASN A 774 1.88 -30.20 13.55
C ASN A 774 2.94 -29.11 13.75
N SER A 775 2.74 -27.95 13.13
CA SER A 775 3.46 -26.71 13.43
C SER A 775 2.53 -25.69 14.09
N TYR A 776 3.10 -24.83 14.94
CA TYR A 776 2.36 -23.82 15.69
C TYR A 776 2.99 -22.45 15.44
N ASN A 777 2.15 -21.44 15.23
CA ASN A 777 2.58 -20.06 15.19
C ASN A 777 1.64 -19.23 16.07
N ALA A 778 2.21 -18.40 16.93
CA ALA A 778 1.45 -17.48 17.75
C ALA A 778 2.10 -16.10 17.71
N SER A 779 1.31 -15.05 17.58
CA SER A 779 1.79 -13.69 17.66
C SER A 779 0.83 -12.79 18.43
N VAL A 780 1.39 -11.90 19.22
CA VAL A 780 0.65 -10.85 19.93
C VAL A 780 1.37 -9.54 19.65
N ASN A 781 0.61 -8.53 19.20
CA ASN A 781 1.11 -7.18 18.98
C ASN A 781 0.24 -6.20 19.77
N MET A 782 0.87 -5.40 20.60
CA MET A 782 0.24 -4.33 21.38
C MET A 782 0.75 -3.00 20.89
N ARG A 783 -0.12 -2.02 20.74
CA ARG A 783 0.25 -0.65 20.36
C ARG A 783 -0.46 0.33 21.29
N PHE A 784 0.26 1.34 21.66
CA PHE A 784 -0.20 2.44 22.49
C PHE A 784 0.28 3.76 21.90
N GLY A 785 -0.61 4.71 21.73
CA GLY A 785 -0.30 6.04 21.25
C GLY A 785 -0.93 7.09 22.17
N THR A 786 -0.17 8.11 22.56
CA THR A 786 -0.67 9.20 23.39
C THR A 786 0.05 10.51 23.10
N PRO A 787 -0.66 11.63 22.98
CA PRO A 787 -0.04 12.95 22.98
C PRO A 787 0.44 13.29 24.38
N ILE A 788 1.64 13.86 24.48
CA ILE A 788 2.21 14.42 25.72
C ILE A 788 2.14 15.95 25.61
N GLU A 789 1.07 16.55 26.11
CA GLU A 789 0.78 17.98 25.96
C GLU A 789 1.89 18.87 26.53
N LYS A 790 2.48 18.50 27.67
CA LYS A 790 3.52 19.31 28.35
C LYS A 790 4.75 19.58 27.48
N ILE A 791 5.12 18.62 26.64
CA ILE A 791 6.28 18.72 25.74
C ILE A 791 5.85 18.79 24.28
N MET A 792 4.55 18.87 24.01
CA MET A 792 3.97 18.90 22.66
C MET A 792 4.56 17.80 21.76
N CYS A 793 4.59 16.59 22.23
CA CYS A 793 5.11 15.43 21.51
C CYS A 793 4.05 14.33 21.43
N MET A 794 4.10 13.55 20.37
CA MET A 794 3.34 12.30 20.23
C MET A 794 4.23 11.13 20.62
N PHE A 795 3.83 10.38 21.63
CA PHE A 795 4.48 9.17 22.08
C PHE A 795 3.77 7.94 21.51
N ASN A 796 4.51 7.02 20.94
CA ASN A 796 4.03 5.75 20.45
C ASN A 796 4.88 4.62 21.05
N ALA A 797 4.22 3.61 21.59
CA ALA A 797 4.89 2.39 22.06
C ALA A 797 4.25 1.18 21.39
N SER A 798 5.04 0.22 21.01
CA SER A 798 4.54 -1.08 20.58
C SER A 798 5.38 -2.21 21.18
N ALA A 799 4.70 -3.26 21.59
CA ALA A 799 5.33 -4.50 22.05
C ALA A 799 4.80 -5.65 21.18
N SER A 800 5.67 -6.49 20.71
CA SER A 800 5.29 -7.70 20.00
C SER A 800 5.98 -8.93 20.55
N MET A 801 5.27 -10.05 20.50
CA MET A 801 5.79 -11.37 20.81
C MET A 801 5.41 -12.29 19.67
N ASN A 802 6.39 -12.91 19.05
CA ASN A 802 6.18 -13.96 18.07
C ASN A 802 6.75 -15.26 18.59
N PHE A 803 5.98 -16.30 18.51
CA PHE A 803 6.37 -17.67 18.83
C PHE A 803 6.09 -18.53 17.62
N ASP A 804 7.06 -19.31 17.19
CA ASP A 804 6.85 -20.38 16.21
C ASP A 804 7.49 -21.69 16.68
N SER A 805 6.80 -22.77 16.43
CA SER A 805 7.26 -24.12 16.65
C SER A 805 7.07 -24.92 15.37
N SER A 806 8.14 -25.24 14.69
CA SER A 806 8.11 -25.94 13.42
C SER A 806 8.98 -27.20 13.45
N PRO A 807 8.43 -28.32 12.99
CA PRO A 807 9.21 -29.53 12.75
C PRO A 807 10.03 -29.37 11.46
N SER A 808 11.18 -29.96 11.43
CA SER A 808 12.07 -29.99 10.26
C SER A 808 13.01 -31.17 10.36
N TYR A 809 13.60 -31.54 9.23
CA TYR A 809 14.63 -32.57 9.22
C TYR A 809 16.01 -31.94 9.29
N VAL A 810 16.85 -32.50 10.18
CA VAL A 810 18.28 -32.33 10.17
C VAL A 810 18.87 -33.69 9.78
N ASP A 811 19.36 -33.77 8.56
CA ASP A 811 19.71 -35.05 7.90
C ASP A 811 18.52 -36.05 7.94
N TYR A 812 18.65 -37.15 8.71
CA TYR A 812 17.57 -38.14 8.85
C TYR A 812 16.70 -37.93 10.09
N VAL A 813 17.08 -37.02 11.00
CA VAL A 813 16.40 -36.86 12.29
C VAL A 813 15.34 -35.76 12.20
N LEU A 814 14.11 -36.12 12.52
CA LEU A 814 13.04 -35.15 12.68
C LEU A 814 13.24 -34.37 13.99
N THR A 815 13.53 -33.11 13.88
CA THR A 815 13.73 -32.19 15.01
C THR A 815 12.62 -31.16 15.10
N ARG A 816 12.49 -30.49 16.23
CA ARG A 816 11.55 -29.39 16.39
C ARG A 816 12.26 -28.14 16.86
N THR A 817 12.09 -27.07 16.09
CA THR A 817 12.64 -25.77 16.42
C THR A 817 11.60 -24.90 17.11
N TYR A 818 11.98 -24.23 18.17
CA TYR A 818 11.18 -23.25 18.91
C TYR A 818 11.84 -21.89 18.80
N ASN A 819 11.12 -20.92 18.27
CA ASN A 819 11.58 -19.54 18.12
C ASN A 819 10.71 -18.60 18.95
N TYR A 820 11.32 -17.79 19.79
CA TYR A 820 10.69 -16.73 20.56
C TYR A 820 11.33 -15.40 20.18
N ARG A 821 10.50 -14.44 19.78
CA ARG A 821 10.96 -13.12 19.29
C ARG A 821 10.15 -12.00 19.92
N PRO A 822 10.39 -11.65 21.19
CA PRO A 822 9.86 -10.44 21.77
C PRO A 822 10.55 -9.21 21.18
N SER A 823 9.79 -8.16 20.92
CA SER A 823 10.32 -6.86 20.54
C SER A 823 9.53 -5.73 21.17
N VAL A 824 10.22 -4.62 21.45
CA VAL A 824 9.62 -3.39 21.96
C VAL A 824 10.14 -2.23 21.12
N ARG A 825 9.21 -1.40 20.63
CA ARG A 825 9.54 -0.17 19.91
C ARG A 825 8.92 1.02 20.63
N LEU A 826 9.71 2.06 20.81
CA LEU A 826 9.32 3.34 21.38
C LEU A 826 9.59 4.43 20.36
N GLY A 827 8.61 5.30 20.12
CA GLY A 827 8.72 6.42 19.21
C GLY A 827 8.27 7.71 19.88
N LEU A 828 9.01 8.79 19.65
CA LEU A 828 8.67 10.12 20.09
C LEU A 828 8.77 11.09 18.91
N ARG A 829 7.70 11.80 18.61
CA ARG A 829 7.66 12.83 17.56
C ARG A 829 7.33 14.18 18.17
N SER A 830 8.15 15.18 17.85
CA SER A 830 7.90 16.55 18.32
C SER A 830 6.85 17.26 17.46
N ASN A 831 6.01 18.06 18.14
CA ASN A 831 5.05 18.98 17.51
C ASN A 831 5.10 20.38 18.14
N PHE A 832 6.23 20.75 18.77
CA PHE A 832 6.35 22.00 19.52
C PHE A 832 6.79 23.19 18.65
N SER A 833 7.31 22.96 17.45
CA SER A 833 7.80 24.05 16.61
C SER A 833 7.64 23.78 15.13
N ARG A 834 7.28 24.81 14.36
CA ARG A 834 7.34 24.77 12.90
C ARG A 834 8.79 24.82 12.34
N TYR A 835 9.74 25.25 13.18
CA TYR A 835 11.14 25.41 12.80
C TYR A 835 11.97 24.18 13.11
N ILE A 836 11.57 23.41 14.11
CA ILE A 836 12.32 22.26 14.61
C ILE A 836 11.41 21.04 14.67
N ARG A 837 11.78 19.99 13.98
CA ARG A 837 11.15 18.67 14.07
C ARG A 837 12.17 17.65 14.54
N LEU A 838 11.82 16.91 15.56
CA LEU A 838 12.64 15.82 16.10
C LEU A 838 11.82 14.54 16.12
N ASN A 839 12.41 13.46 15.66
CA ASN A 839 11.82 12.13 15.69
C ASN A 839 12.84 11.19 16.33
N LEU A 840 12.45 10.51 17.37
CA LEU A 840 13.26 9.49 18.04
C LEU A 840 12.51 8.16 17.95
N ASP A 841 13.14 7.14 17.41
CA ASP A 841 12.64 5.78 17.37
C ASP A 841 13.71 4.85 17.97
N ALA A 842 13.34 4.08 18.97
CA ALA A 842 14.16 3.03 19.55
C ALA A 842 13.43 1.70 19.44
N ASN A 843 14.10 0.67 18.97
CA ASN A 843 13.55 -0.67 18.88
C ASN A 843 14.56 -1.67 19.44
N GLY A 844 14.12 -2.52 20.37
CA GLY A 844 14.86 -3.64 20.89
C GLY A 844 14.16 -4.95 20.56
N SER A 845 14.87 -5.93 20.05
CA SER A 845 14.36 -7.26 19.79
C SER A 845 15.32 -8.32 20.34
N TYR A 846 14.75 -9.29 21.01
CA TYR A 846 15.48 -10.46 21.50
C TYR A 846 15.05 -11.67 20.70
N ILE A 847 16.00 -12.45 20.25
CA ILE A 847 15.75 -13.68 19.52
C ILE A 847 16.31 -14.84 20.34
N TYR A 848 15.42 -15.77 20.64
CA TYR A 848 15.74 -17.03 21.27
C TYR A 848 15.28 -18.15 20.35
N SER A 849 16.20 -18.97 19.92
CA SER A 849 15.90 -20.13 19.10
C SER A 849 16.52 -21.37 19.69
N SER A 850 15.74 -22.40 19.93
CA SER A 850 16.21 -23.69 20.43
C SER A 850 15.72 -24.81 19.54
N ASN A 851 16.50 -25.83 19.42
CA ASN A 851 16.18 -27.06 18.73
C ASN A 851 16.25 -28.22 19.76
N SER A 852 15.53 -29.34 19.48
CA SER A 852 15.56 -30.52 20.35
C SER A 852 16.95 -31.16 20.52
N GLU A 853 17.86 -30.90 19.58
CA GLU A 853 19.17 -31.50 19.50
C GLU A 853 20.31 -30.57 19.93
N LYS A 854 20.05 -29.29 20.24
CA LYS A 854 21.08 -28.29 20.45
C LYS A 854 20.75 -27.22 21.49
N ASP A 855 21.80 -26.63 22.06
CA ASP A 855 21.78 -25.44 22.91
C ASP A 855 21.15 -24.25 22.20
N ALA A 856 20.38 -23.46 22.95
CA ALA A 856 19.65 -22.34 22.44
C ALA A 856 20.57 -21.21 21.94
N THR A 857 20.35 -20.76 20.71
CA THR A 857 20.98 -19.54 20.20
C THR A 857 20.21 -18.33 20.69
N LYS A 858 20.90 -17.34 21.21
CA LYS A 858 20.37 -16.13 21.82
C LYS A 858 21.09 -14.93 21.27
N TYR A 859 20.37 -13.97 20.75
CA TYR A 859 20.96 -12.67 20.40
C TYR A 859 19.96 -11.53 20.58
N PHE A 860 20.50 -10.35 20.80
CA PHE A 860 19.74 -9.12 20.98
C PHE A 860 20.11 -8.13 19.88
N THR A 861 19.10 -7.50 19.28
CA THR A 861 19.28 -6.43 18.30
C THR A 861 18.60 -5.17 18.80
N GLU A 862 19.37 -4.11 18.85
CA GLU A 862 18.89 -2.76 19.19
C GLU A 862 19.08 -1.84 17.98
N THR A 863 18.04 -1.07 17.68
CA THR A 863 18.12 0.00 16.68
C THR A 863 17.66 1.31 17.30
N LEU A 864 18.44 2.35 17.09
CA LEU A 864 18.14 3.71 17.49
C LEU A 864 18.17 4.59 16.25
N SER A 865 17.07 5.33 16.00
CA SER A 865 16.99 6.30 14.92
C SER A 865 16.63 7.67 15.49
N LEU A 866 17.46 8.67 15.20
CA LEU A 866 17.24 10.06 15.56
C LEU A 866 17.16 10.89 14.27
N GLY A 867 15.99 11.37 13.94
CA GLY A 867 15.75 12.29 12.82
C GLY A 867 15.60 13.73 13.33
N TRP A 868 16.15 14.67 12.61
CA TRP A 868 15.99 16.09 12.88
C TRP A 868 15.79 16.88 11.60
N GLU A 869 15.04 17.96 11.72
CA GLU A 869 14.81 18.91 10.65
C GLU A 869 14.70 20.31 11.24
N PHE A 870 15.56 21.21 10.80
CA PHE A 870 15.55 22.63 11.14
C PHE A 870 15.12 23.41 9.87
N ASN A 871 13.94 23.98 9.92
CA ASN A 871 13.34 24.70 8.78
C ASN A 871 13.39 26.23 9.00
N ASN A 872 13.31 26.96 7.90
CA ASN A 872 13.27 28.43 7.90
C ASN A 872 14.47 29.11 8.57
N ILE A 873 15.62 28.48 8.59
CA ILE A 873 16.88 29.12 8.96
C ILE A 873 17.09 30.26 7.97
N LEU A 874 17.31 31.48 8.45
CA LEU A 874 17.41 32.69 7.62
C LEU A 874 16.23 32.86 6.62
N LYS A 875 15.04 32.34 6.95
CA LYS A 875 13.80 32.36 6.17
C LYS A 875 13.77 31.47 4.93
N ILE A 876 14.89 30.98 4.43
CA ILE A 876 14.98 30.21 3.18
C ILE A 876 15.75 28.90 3.32
N CYS A 877 16.65 28.78 4.29
CA CYS A 877 17.51 27.62 4.47
C CYS A 877 16.84 26.54 5.34
N TYR A 878 17.24 25.32 5.12
CA TYR A 878 16.92 24.19 6.01
C TYR A 878 18.14 23.28 6.17
N LEU A 879 18.18 22.61 7.32
CA LEU A 879 19.13 21.57 7.65
C LEU A 879 18.39 20.36 8.19
N GLY A 880 18.64 19.19 7.65
CA GLY A 880 18.03 17.96 8.10
C GLY A 880 19.03 16.83 8.14
N GLY A 881 18.60 15.74 8.75
CA GLY A 881 19.39 14.53 8.77
C GLY A 881 18.76 13.45 9.62
N ASN A 882 19.36 12.27 9.57
CA ASN A 882 19.03 11.20 10.49
C ASN A 882 20.31 10.44 10.87
N TYR A 883 20.38 10.09 12.13
CA TYR A 883 21.35 9.17 12.68
C TYR A 883 20.66 7.85 12.94
N TYR A 884 21.24 6.78 12.44
CA TYR A 884 20.79 5.42 12.66
C TYR A 884 21.89 4.59 13.25
N LYS A 885 21.61 3.92 14.35
CA LYS A 885 22.49 2.97 14.99
C LYS A 885 21.81 1.60 15.04
N CYS A 886 22.49 0.58 14.57
CA CYS A 886 22.07 -0.80 14.72
C CYS A 886 23.18 -1.57 15.45
N PHE A 887 22.81 -2.17 16.57
CA PHE A 887 23.72 -2.97 17.38
C PHE A 887 23.14 -4.36 17.57
N THR A 888 23.91 -5.40 17.23
CA THR A 888 23.52 -6.80 17.45
C THR A 888 24.56 -7.46 18.30
N GLN A 889 24.16 -8.05 19.41
CA GLN A 889 25.00 -8.69 20.41
C GLN A 889 24.58 -10.14 20.65
N GLY A 890 25.51 -11.00 20.93
CA GLY A 890 25.27 -12.42 21.25
C GLY A 890 25.41 -13.33 20.03
N LEU A 891 25.91 -12.84 18.91
CA LEU A 891 26.30 -13.67 17.78
C LEU A 891 27.66 -14.36 18.09
N GLU A 892 27.77 -15.64 17.78
CA GLU A 892 28.99 -16.42 18.01
C GLU A 892 30.21 -15.88 17.24
N ILE A 893 29.98 -15.20 16.11
CA ILE A 893 31.07 -14.86 15.20
C ILE A 893 31.51 -13.40 15.30
N ARG A 894 30.62 -12.45 15.38
CA ARG A 894 30.94 -11.02 15.50
C ARG A 894 29.70 -10.18 15.85
N ASN A 895 29.83 -9.33 16.85
CA ASN A 895 28.83 -8.29 17.09
C ASN A 895 28.85 -7.25 15.98
N VAL A 896 27.68 -6.83 15.54
CA VAL A 896 27.51 -5.82 14.48
C VAL A 896 27.18 -4.48 15.11
N ASN A 897 27.83 -3.43 14.65
CA ASN A 897 27.61 -2.06 15.11
C ASN A 897 27.62 -1.10 13.92
N ASP A 898 26.47 -0.95 13.28
CA ASP A 898 26.27 0.01 12.20
C ASP A 898 25.94 1.38 12.77
N ASN A 899 26.66 2.39 12.34
CA ASN A 899 26.42 3.80 12.68
C ASN A 899 26.33 4.59 11.39
N ILE A 900 25.13 4.96 10.99
CA ILE A 900 24.87 5.65 9.73
C ILE A 900 24.39 7.04 10.03
N LEU A 901 25.09 8.03 9.50
CA LEU A 901 24.69 9.43 9.56
C LEU A 901 24.42 9.95 8.14
N ASN A 902 23.17 10.31 7.88
CA ASN A 902 22.81 11.04 6.68
C ASN A 902 22.50 12.48 7.05
N ALA A 903 22.95 13.41 6.23
CA ALA A 903 22.71 14.84 6.43
C ALA A 903 22.36 15.52 5.11
N ASN A 904 21.50 16.51 5.19
CA ASN A 904 21.14 17.33 4.04
C ASN A 904 20.98 18.79 4.45
N ALA A 905 21.39 19.69 3.59
CA ALA A 905 21.19 21.12 3.73
C ALA A 905 20.70 21.69 2.42
N GLY A 906 19.83 22.68 2.47
CA GLY A 906 19.31 23.28 1.25
C GLY A 906 18.73 24.65 1.44
N VAL A 907 18.40 25.26 0.32
CA VAL A 907 17.81 26.59 0.20
C VAL A 907 16.56 26.50 -0.65
N ARG A 908 15.45 27.02 -0.11
CA ARG A 908 14.18 27.12 -0.84
C ARG A 908 13.98 28.58 -1.26
N PHE A 909 13.74 28.79 -2.54
CA PHE A 909 13.60 30.12 -3.12
C PHE A 909 12.51 30.19 -4.20
N GLY A 910 12.25 31.39 -4.70
CA GLY A 910 11.15 31.67 -5.62
C GLY A 910 9.86 32.10 -4.92
N PRO A 911 8.86 32.58 -5.67
CA PRO A 911 7.66 33.22 -5.10
C PRO A 911 6.86 32.34 -4.14
N ARG A 912 6.93 31.02 -4.30
CA ARG A 912 6.21 29.99 -3.50
C ARG A 912 7.16 28.93 -2.94
N ASN A 913 8.44 29.25 -2.75
CA ASN A 913 9.46 28.26 -2.40
C ASN A 913 9.44 27.06 -3.37
N ASN A 914 9.20 27.32 -4.62
CA ASN A 914 9.04 26.31 -5.67
C ASN A 914 10.36 25.77 -6.21
N PHE A 915 11.47 26.42 -5.96
CA PHE A 915 12.82 25.92 -6.21
C PHE A 915 13.46 25.46 -4.90
N ASP A 916 14.12 24.32 -4.94
CA ASP A 916 14.86 23.71 -3.83
C ASP A 916 16.23 23.28 -4.33
N LEU A 917 17.28 23.97 -3.88
CA LEU A 917 18.67 23.61 -4.13
C LEU A 917 19.22 22.98 -2.86
N SER A 918 19.69 21.76 -2.93
CA SER A 918 20.17 21.03 -1.76
C SER A 918 21.42 20.20 -2.04
N VAL A 919 22.18 19.96 -0.98
CA VAL A 919 23.26 19.00 -0.91
C VAL A 919 22.89 17.94 0.13
N SER A 920 23.09 16.69 -0.22
CA SER A 920 22.85 15.56 0.64
C SER A 920 24.08 14.66 0.72
N VAL A 921 24.43 14.24 1.92
CA VAL A 921 25.52 13.30 2.19
C VAL A 921 24.91 12.04 2.77
N HIS A 922 25.15 10.93 2.12
CA HIS A 922 24.74 9.60 2.59
C HIS A 922 25.89 8.91 3.28
N ASP A 923 25.56 8.23 4.41
CA ASP A 923 26.50 7.46 5.23
C ASP A 923 27.82 8.21 5.47
N LEU A 924 27.72 9.39 6.11
CA LEU A 924 28.87 10.24 6.39
C LEU A 924 30.03 9.49 7.08
N PHE A 925 29.74 8.50 7.90
CA PHE A 925 30.72 7.69 8.61
C PHE A 925 31.26 6.52 7.79
N ASN A 926 30.65 6.19 6.65
CA ASN A 926 31.00 5.03 5.81
C ASN A 926 31.02 3.71 6.66
N LYS A 927 29.97 3.50 7.44
CA LYS A 927 29.86 2.40 8.42
C LYS A 927 28.71 1.43 8.15
N THR A 928 28.10 1.49 6.98
CA THR A 928 27.09 0.52 6.58
C THR A 928 27.73 -0.83 6.30
N THR A 929 27.46 -1.84 7.12
CA THR A 929 28.03 -3.19 6.95
C THR A 929 27.18 -4.07 6.02
N GLY A 930 25.92 -3.72 5.76
CA GLY A 930 24.99 -4.54 5.00
C GLY A 930 24.70 -5.90 5.63
N PHE A 931 24.92 -6.02 6.93
CA PHE A 931 24.81 -7.28 7.65
C PHE A 931 23.36 -7.65 7.96
N SER A 932 23.04 -8.93 7.77
CA SER A 932 21.80 -9.53 8.24
C SER A 932 22.07 -10.94 8.76
N THR A 933 21.32 -11.35 9.77
CA THR A 933 21.36 -12.72 10.26
C THR A 933 19.97 -13.33 10.25
N SER A 934 19.89 -14.60 9.91
CA SER A 934 18.67 -15.40 9.98
C SER A 934 19.03 -16.80 10.47
N MET A 935 18.07 -17.44 11.09
CA MET A 935 18.23 -18.78 11.65
C MET A 935 17.10 -19.67 11.17
N ASN A 936 17.44 -20.87 10.79
CA ASN A 936 16.48 -21.96 10.56
C ASN A 936 16.83 -23.13 11.50
N SER A 937 16.12 -24.22 11.33
CA SER A 937 16.31 -25.42 12.16
C SER A 937 17.69 -26.07 12.04
N ASN A 938 18.41 -25.85 10.95
CA ASN A 938 19.62 -26.59 10.62
C ASN A 938 20.90 -25.76 10.75
N TYR A 939 20.78 -24.42 10.56
CA TYR A 939 21.94 -23.54 10.56
C TYR A 939 21.56 -22.07 10.82
N VAL A 940 22.53 -21.31 11.25
CA VAL A 940 22.50 -19.85 11.29
C VAL A 940 23.12 -19.31 10.00
N THR A 941 22.46 -18.35 9.38
CA THR A 941 22.97 -17.67 8.19
C THR A 941 23.35 -16.25 8.55
N ASN A 942 24.59 -15.88 8.33
CA ASN A 942 25.09 -14.51 8.41
C ASN A 942 25.40 -14.03 7.01
N THR A 943 24.84 -12.91 6.61
CA THR A 943 25.02 -12.36 5.26
C THR A 943 25.49 -10.92 5.35
N TRP A 944 26.57 -10.62 4.65
CA TRP A 944 27.09 -9.27 4.39
C TRP A 944 26.81 -8.95 2.93
N LYS A 945 26.06 -7.89 2.69
CA LYS A 945 25.79 -7.39 1.34
C LYS A 945 26.65 -6.15 1.08
N HIS A 946 27.26 -6.11 -0.08
CA HIS A 946 27.90 -4.89 -0.54
C HIS A 946 26.82 -3.85 -0.84
N ASN A 947 26.88 -2.72 -0.13
CA ASN A 947 25.98 -1.60 -0.29
C ASN A 947 26.74 -0.40 -0.86
N PHE A 948 26.01 0.61 -1.34
CA PHE A 948 26.61 1.90 -1.67
C PHE A 948 27.38 2.45 -0.46
N GLY A 949 28.61 2.83 -0.68
CA GLY A 949 29.40 3.58 0.30
C GLY A 949 28.92 5.01 0.48
N ARG A 950 29.73 5.81 1.13
CA ARG A 950 29.47 7.24 1.31
C ARG A 950 29.48 7.99 -0.02
N TYR A 951 28.41 8.73 -0.28
CA TYR A 951 28.34 9.62 -1.45
C TYR A 951 27.72 10.97 -1.11
N VAL A 952 28.05 11.96 -1.95
CA VAL A 952 27.50 13.32 -1.88
C VAL A 952 26.74 13.58 -3.17
N ILE A 953 25.56 14.16 -3.06
CA ILE A 953 24.74 14.54 -4.22
C ILE A 953 24.21 15.96 -4.06
N PHE A 954 24.32 16.76 -5.13
CA PHE A 954 23.72 18.09 -5.26
C PHE A 954 22.46 17.95 -6.09
N THR A 955 21.35 18.51 -5.62
CA THR A 955 20.07 18.41 -6.31
C THR A 955 19.43 19.78 -6.45
N LEU A 956 18.85 20.01 -7.63
CA LEU A 956 17.96 21.13 -7.90
C LEU A 956 16.57 20.55 -8.17
N ALA A 957 15.58 20.96 -7.38
CA ALA A 957 14.19 20.56 -7.59
C ALA A 957 13.33 21.80 -7.88
N TYR A 958 12.40 21.64 -8.82
CA TYR A 958 11.37 22.61 -9.13
C TYR A 958 10.01 21.99 -8.92
N ARG A 959 9.13 22.66 -8.17
CA ARG A 959 7.77 22.21 -7.87
C ARG A 959 6.77 23.25 -8.35
N PHE A 960 5.69 22.79 -8.96
CA PHE A 960 4.58 23.64 -9.31
C PHE A 960 3.25 23.04 -8.84
N ASN A 961 2.34 23.93 -8.46
CA ASN A 961 0.98 23.61 -8.08
C ASN A 961 0.06 24.73 -8.58
N SER A 962 -0.93 24.38 -9.39
CA SER A 962 -1.85 25.35 -9.99
C SER A 962 -2.91 25.88 -9.01
N MET A 963 -2.98 25.37 -7.79
CA MET A 963 -3.87 25.91 -6.76
C MET A 963 -3.43 27.33 -6.43
N LYS A 964 -4.31 28.32 -6.68
CA LYS A 964 -4.02 29.72 -6.42
C LYS A 964 -4.32 30.00 -4.95
N GLY A 965 -3.27 30.27 -4.16
CA GLY A 965 -3.48 31.05 -2.95
C GLY A 965 -3.85 32.49 -3.34
N GLN A 966 -4.96 32.99 -2.90
CA GLN A 966 -5.22 34.43 -2.95
C GLN A 966 -4.26 35.13 -1.99
N GLY A 967 -3.03 35.39 -2.47
CA GLY A 967 -2.17 36.40 -1.89
C GLY A 967 -2.62 37.73 -2.48
N GLY A 968 -3.15 38.61 -1.63
CA GLY A 968 -3.54 39.94 -2.02
C GLY A 968 -2.47 40.65 -2.86
N GLY A 969 -2.84 41.07 -4.05
CA GLY A 969 -2.04 41.84 -4.96
C GLY A 969 -2.96 42.66 -5.86
N ARG A 970 -3.32 43.84 -5.40
CA ARG A 970 -3.83 44.90 -6.27
C ARG A 970 -2.91 45.08 -7.47
N GLY A 971 -3.43 44.88 -8.63
CA GLY A 971 -2.84 45.25 -9.88
C GLY A 971 -3.91 45.82 -10.79
N THR A 972 -4.35 47.03 -10.54
CA THR A 972 -5.04 47.87 -11.50
C THR A 972 -4.12 48.12 -12.68
N GLY A 973 -4.52 47.73 -13.85
CA GLY A 973 -3.84 48.01 -15.11
C GLY A 973 -4.73 47.70 -16.28
N GLY A 974 -5.67 48.62 -16.57
CA GLY A 974 -6.40 48.61 -17.78
C GLY A 974 -5.47 48.85 -18.99
N PHE A 975 -5.68 48.11 -20.02
CA PHE A 975 -5.37 48.57 -21.39
C PHE A 975 -6.57 48.25 -22.28
N ALA A 976 -7.22 49.32 -22.63
CA ALA A 976 -8.10 49.37 -23.79
C ALA A 976 -7.23 49.34 -25.04
N ARG A 977 -7.49 48.44 -25.93
CA ARG A 977 -7.74 48.56 -27.35
C ARG A 977 -7.81 47.24 -28.03
#